data_d44be3ee5af9881d872cd6e0773d74ae
#
_entry.id   d44be3ee5af9881d872cd6e0773d74ae
#
_cell.length_a   1.000
_cell.length_b   1.000
_cell.length_c   1.000
_cell.angle_alpha   90.00
_cell.angle_beta   90.00
_cell.angle_gamma   90.00
#
_symmetry.space_group_name_H-M   'P 1'
#
loop_
_entity.id
_entity.type
_entity.pdbx_description
1 polymer ?
#
loop_
_entity_poly.entity_id
_entity_poly.type
_entity_poly.pdbx_seq_one_letter_code
_entity_poly.pdbx_strand_id
1 'polypeptide(L)'
;MKRLLIFCFAALLCSAGASAQEPNYALADQFSAKKVGNMVFSTAIRPNWFKNSDKFWYEWKTSEGTEYYIVDPVAKTQTKAFDMERLAMEVSAIVKDPFDAKHLPLRKLELKDDSKFTFEVQSTEMVEKKDKQKKDDDKGDKPKGKPQKEKKIYRFEYILATGKLVDVTENEEEKDYPMWACISPDGSKAVYSKGFDIYWMTIDDVKKLMEDEKDSTVVDHRLTFDGTKDFYWGGSNYRGADTKDTTKRTANYVLWSPDSKRFAVTKYDMTKVKDLWVINSVAQPRPTLQTYKYQMPGEPGPVDHLFLFDMADGSCKEINIAAYKDQDTDVLRRTMKNADRYDDWRKSVWMGDNDGFYMIRRSRDLKRTDLLRVNVAEDSAHIVVHETLNTYVETRSPRFVNGGKDLIWWSERNGWAQLYLYGADGTLKRQITDGAFHVENVLAVDEAAKVIYFQAMGVDKNENPYNGHVYRIGFDGTGIKQLDDPGFNSNSISFSDDAKFFVSNFSRVDSTPQSALYDGTGRKTPLQEADLSLLFAAGYKFPTPFKVKAADGVTDLYGYMYKPFDFDSTKTYPIIDYVYPGPQVEGNSEAWSRGFTRTDRLAQIGFIVITVGNRGGHPNRSKWYHNFGYGNLRDYGLEDQKYAIQQLAARYKFIDIDRVGIHGHSGGGFMSTAAILEYPDFFKAAVSCAGNHDNSIYNRWWSEQHHGILEEITASGDTTFKYSIDKNQDIAGNLKGHLMLVTGDIDDNVSPSNTIRVVNALIRANKRFEMLVLPGQRHGFGDMNEYFFWRMADWYSEWLLGTSHRDQVDIRELNND
;
A
#
# COMPACT_ATOMS: atom_id res chain seq x y z
N MET A 1 55.17 -57.36 -3.69
CA MET A 1 53.73 -57.29 -3.98
C MET A 1 52.81 -57.10 -2.75
N LYS A 2 53.33 -56.83 -1.49
CA LYS A 2 52.49 -56.60 -0.28
C LYS A 2 52.46 -55.18 0.22
N ARG A 3 53.14 -54.22 -0.43
CA ARG A 3 53.12 -52.78 -0.07
C ARG A 3 52.31 -51.88 -1.02
N LEU A 4 51.74 -52.44 -2.09
CA LEU A 4 50.92 -51.67 -3.08
C LEU A 4 49.40 -51.77 -2.81
N LEU A 5 48.97 -52.69 -1.94
CA LEU A 5 47.55 -52.92 -1.62
C LEU A 5 47.06 -52.11 -0.41
N ILE A 6 47.96 -51.48 0.38
CA ILE A 6 47.54 -50.67 1.52
C ILE A 6 47.29 -49.21 1.15
N PHE A 7 47.83 -48.73 0.03
CA PHE A 7 47.56 -47.36 -0.47
C PHE A 7 46.27 -47.22 -1.25
N CYS A 8 45.68 -48.29 -1.77
CA CYS A 8 44.40 -48.25 -2.44
C CYS A 8 43.17 -48.31 -1.49
N PHE A 9 43.36 -48.82 -0.25
CA PHE A 9 42.27 -48.87 0.73
C PHE A 9 42.13 -47.57 1.58
N ALA A 10 43.18 -46.74 1.65
CA ALA A 10 43.14 -45.45 2.34
C ALA A 10 42.55 -44.31 1.46
N ALA A 11 42.50 -44.51 0.10
CA ALA A 11 41.89 -43.56 -0.83
C ALA A 11 40.38 -43.77 -1.03
N LEU A 12 39.79 -44.88 -0.57
CA LEU A 12 38.37 -45.17 -0.65
C LEU A 12 37.55 -44.83 0.61
N LEU A 13 38.17 -44.33 1.64
CA LEU A 13 37.50 -43.94 2.89
C LEU A 13 37.39 -42.40 3.11
N CYS A 14 37.80 -41.61 2.13
CA CYS A 14 37.63 -40.14 2.18
C CYS A 14 36.60 -39.56 1.19
N SER A 15 35.79 -40.43 0.55
CA SER A 15 34.55 -40.00 -0.13
C SER A 15 33.34 -40.37 0.75
N ALA A 16 33.34 -39.99 2.01
CA ALA A 16 32.09 -39.70 2.68
C ALA A 16 31.55 -38.49 1.94
N GLY A 17 30.78 -38.75 0.89
CA GLY A 17 30.07 -37.70 0.15
C GLY A 17 29.29 -36.87 1.16
N ALA A 18 29.60 -35.59 1.27
CA ALA A 18 28.63 -34.67 1.78
C ALA A 18 27.39 -34.88 0.92
N SER A 19 26.36 -35.58 1.45
CA SER A 19 25.10 -35.70 0.75
C SER A 19 24.62 -34.27 0.55
N ALA A 20 24.48 -33.87 -0.72
CA ALA A 20 23.88 -32.56 -1.02
C ALA A 20 22.58 -32.49 -0.24
N GLN A 21 22.33 -31.34 0.38
CA GLN A 21 21.06 -31.09 1.07
C GLN A 21 19.94 -31.16 0.02
N GLU A 22 18.99 -32.07 0.23
CA GLU A 22 17.86 -32.21 -0.68
C GLU A 22 16.84 -31.08 -0.46
N PRO A 23 16.33 -30.42 -1.51
CA PRO A 23 15.30 -29.43 -1.40
C PRO A 23 13.95 -30.03 -0.96
N ASN A 24 13.28 -29.39 0.01
CA ASN A 24 12.02 -29.89 0.57
C ASN A 24 10.82 -29.15 -0.02
N TYR A 25 10.43 -29.49 -1.25
CA TYR A 25 9.30 -28.90 -1.96
C TYR A 25 7.97 -29.22 -1.26
N ALA A 26 7.82 -30.43 -0.71
CA ALA A 26 6.61 -30.84 -0.01
C ALA A 26 6.30 -29.95 1.21
N LEU A 27 7.33 -29.52 1.95
CA LEU A 27 7.16 -28.60 3.08
C LEU A 27 6.77 -27.21 2.57
N ALA A 28 7.43 -26.69 1.53
CA ALA A 28 7.10 -25.39 0.95
C ALA A 28 5.68 -25.34 0.36
N ASP A 29 5.19 -26.44 -0.19
CA ASP A 29 3.83 -26.54 -0.75
C ASP A 29 2.74 -26.37 0.32
N GLN A 30 2.99 -26.81 1.55
CA GLN A 30 2.04 -26.65 2.67
C GLN A 30 1.76 -25.20 3.04
N PHE A 31 2.65 -24.26 2.66
CA PHE A 31 2.58 -22.84 3.02
C PHE A 31 2.32 -21.94 1.80
N SER A 32 1.60 -22.43 0.78
CA SER A 32 1.10 -21.58 -0.29
C SER A 32 0.14 -20.52 0.28
N ALA A 33 0.01 -19.36 -0.39
CA ALA A 33 -0.87 -18.26 0.04
C ALA A 33 -2.31 -18.73 0.29
N LYS A 34 -2.82 -19.62 -0.56
CA LYS A 34 -4.15 -20.21 -0.44
C LYS A 34 -4.28 -21.09 0.82
N LYS A 35 -3.30 -21.99 1.06
CA LYS A 35 -3.31 -22.88 2.24
C LYS A 35 -3.17 -22.09 3.54
N VAL A 36 -2.25 -21.12 3.59
CA VAL A 36 -2.09 -20.22 4.73
C VAL A 36 -3.36 -19.39 4.99
N GLY A 37 -4.04 -18.96 3.92
CA GLY A 37 -5.33 -18.25 4.01
C GLY A 37 -6.42 -19.03 4.75
N ASN A 38 -6.32 -20.36 4.78
CA ASN A 38 -7.23 -21.23 5.53
C ASN A 38 -6.75 -21.55 6.96
N MET A 39 -5.55 -21.15 7.34
CA MET A 39 -4.95 -21.40 8.67
C MET A 39 -4.84 -20.13 9.51
N VAL A 40 -5.04 -18.95 8.92
CA VAL A 40 -4.91 -17.65 9.58
C VAL A 40 -6.20 -16.85 9.39
N PHE A 41 -6.75 -16.41 10.49
CA PHE A 41 -8.04 -15.71 10.56
C PHE A 41 -7.85 -14.22 10.83
N SER A 42 -8.65 -13.64 11.77
CA SER A 42 -8.48 -12.25 12.16
C SER A 42 -7.17 -12.05 12.92
N THR A 43 -6.38 -11.07 12.50
CA THR A 43 -5.11 -10.69 13.14
C THR A 43 -5.12 -9.26 13.67
N ALA A 44 -6.21 -8.52 13.43
CA ALA A 44 -6.38 -7.15 13.86
C ALA A 44 -7.87 -6.84 14.03
N ILE A 45 -8.21 -6.07 15.03
CA ILE A 45 -9.53 -5.49 15.20
C ILE A 45 -9.64 -4.25 14.31
N ARG A 46 -10.75 -4.15 13.58
CA ARG A 46 -11.17 -2.93 12.87
C ARG A 46 -12.38 -2.38 13.61
N PRO A 47 -12.20 -1.43 14.52
CA PRO A 47 -13.30 -0.91 15.30
C PRO A 47 -14.22 -0.04 14.43
N ASN A 48 -15.51 -0.32 14.50
CA ASN A 48 -16.54 0.53 13.90
C ASN A 48 -17.17 1.32 15.07
N TRP A 49 -16.71 2.56 15.25
CA TRP A 49 -17.16 3.43 16.33
C TRP A 49 -18.63 3.82 16.15
N PHE A 50 -19.37 3.89 17.23
CA PHE A 50 -20.74 4.40 17.24
C PHE A 50 -20.72 5.91 17.03
N LYS A 51 -21.77 6.45 16.39
CA LYS A 51 -21.82 7.89 16.04
C LYS A 51 -22.03 8.77 17.26
N ASN A 52 -22.75 8.29 18.27
CA ASN A 52 -23.22 9.08 19.40
C ASN A 52 -22.63 8.61 20.75
N SER A 53 -21.64 7.75 20.74
CA SER A 53 -20.98 7.24 21.95
C SER A 53 -19.57 6.73 21.64
N ASP A 54 -18.78 6.50 22.69
CA ASP A 54 -17.44 5.91 22.57
C ASP A 54 -17.48 4.39 22.37
N LYS A 55 -18.66 3.79 22.19
CA LYS A 55 -18.78 2.37 21.89
C LYS A 55 -18.27 2.09 20.49
N PHE A 56 -17.83 0.86 20.29
CA PHE A 56 -17.54 0.35 18.96
C PHE A 56 -17.93 -1.11 18.87
N TRP A 57 -18.14 -1.58 17.64
CA TRP A 57 -18.30 -2.98 17.34
C TRP A 57 -17.21 -3.45 16.38
N TYR A 58 -16.97 -4.76 16.37
CA TYR A 58 -16.03 -5.38 15.44
C TYR A 58 -16.38 -6.86 15.20
N GLU A 59 -15.90 -7.37 14.05
CA GLU A 59 -15.93 -8.77 13.68
C GLU A 59 -14.62 -9.44 14.10
N TRP A 60 -14.72 -10.66 14.62
CA TRP A 60 -13.56 -11.46 14.93
C TRP A 60 -13.75 -12.90 14.47
N LYS A 61 -12.88 -13.36 13.57
CA LYS A 61 -12.88 -14.69 12.98
C LYS A 61 -11.77 -15.54 13.59
N THR A 62 -12.08 -16.79 13.92
CA THR A 62 -11.15 -17.82 14.41
C THR A 62 -11.39 -19.13 13.66
N SER A 63 -10.65 -20.19 13.97
CA SER A 63 -10.92 -21.55 13.52
C SER A 63 -12.30 -22.07 13.96
N GLU A 64 -12.88 -21.51 15.05
CA GLU A 64 -14.18 -21.86 15.59
C GLU A 64 -15.35 -21.12 14.92
N GLY A 65 -15.09 -20.16 14.03
CA GLY A 65 -16.12 -19.38 13.36
C GLY A 65 -15.94 -17.87 13.51
N THR A 66 -17.00 -17.13 13.18
CA THR A 66 -17.01 -15.67 13.23
C THR A 66 -17.94 -15.18 14.35
N GLU A 67 -17.42 -14.31 15.19
CA GLU A 67 -18.15 -13.67 16.27
C GLU A 67 -18.13 -12.15 16.10
N TYR A 68 -19.13 -11.47 16.62
CA TYR A 68 -19.26 -10.02 16.57
C TYR A 68 -19.38 -9.48 17.98
N TYR A 69 -18.61 -8.44 18.29
CA TYR A 69 -18.53 -7.88 19.64
C TYR A 69 -18.93 -6.41 19.65
N ILE A 70 -19.58 -5.99 20.73
CA ILE A 70 -19.77 -4.58 21.10
C ILE A 70 -18.94 -4.32 22.35
N VAL A 71 -18.10 -3.28 22.30
CA VAL A 71 -17.30 -2.81 23.42
C VAL A 71 -17.82 -1.47 23.88
N ASP A 72 -18.05 -1.33 25.18
CA ASP A 72 -18.33 -0.08 25.86
C ASP A 72 -17.10 0.30 26.71
N PRO A 73 -16.24 1.23 26.24
CA PRO A 73 -15.04 1.63 26.97
C PRO A 73 -15.33 2.27 28.32
N VAL A 74 -16.43 2.99 28.42
CA VAL A 74 -16.83 3.69 29.65
C VAL A 74 -17.32 2.70 30.71
N ALA A 75 -18.20 1.78 30.31
CA ALA A 75 -18.69 0.71 31.19
C ALA A 75 -17.67 -0.42 31.39
N LYS A 76 -16.60 -0.45 30.56
CA LYS A 76 -15.56 -1.50 30.55
C LYS A 76 -16.15 -2.91 30.31
N THR A 77 -17.08 -2.98 29.38
CA THR A 77 -17.73 -4.24 29.00
C THR A 77 -17.43 -4.58 27.53
N GLN A 78 -17.31 -5.88 27.29
CA GLN A 78 -17.28 -6.47 25.97
C GLN A 78 -18.34 -7.56 25.92
N THR A 79 -19.29 -7.42 25.03
CA THR A 79 -20.42 -8.33 24.88
C THR A 79 -20.55 -8.80 23.45
N LYS A 80 -21.10 -10.00 23.22
CA LYS A 80 -21.46 -10.42 21.87
C LYS A 80 -22.60 -9.55 21.33
N ALA A 81 -22.45 -9.10 20.08
CA ALA A 81 -23.48 -8.31 19.39
C ALA A 81 -24.71 -9.18 19.05
N PHE A 82 -24.47 -10.47 18.79
CA PHE A 82 -25.47 -11.44 18.39
C PHE A 82 -25.31 -12.72 19.23
N ASP A 83 -26.45 -13.35 19.55
CA ASP A 83 -26.51 -14.79 19.85
C ASP A 83 -26.48 -15.50 18.47
N MET A 84 -25.31 -15.98 18.05
CA MET A 84 -25.11 -16.56 16.71
C MET A 84 -25.90 -17.84 16.50
N GLU A 85 -26.15 -18.66 17.56
CA GLU A 85 -26.95 -19.87 17.42
C GLU A 85 -28.41 -19.52 17.13
N ARG A 86 -28.96 -18.60 17.92
CA ARG A 86 -30.32 -18.11 17.73
C ARG A 86 -30.47 -17.39 16.38
N LEU A 87 -29.49 -16.52 16.00
CA LEU A 87 -29.52 -15.80 14.74
C LEU A 87 -29.49 -16.74 13.55
N ALA A 88 -28.61 -17.75 13.55
CA ALA A 88 -28.54 -18.76 12.50
C ALA A 88 -29.84 -19.55 12.37
N MET A 89 -30.47 -19.91 13.49
CA MET A 89 -31.77 -20.61 13.51
C MET A 89 -32.88 -19.72 12.93
N GLU A 90 -32.99 -18.45 13.34
CA GLU A 90 -34.01 -17.51 12.86
C GLU A 90 -33.82 -17.21 11.37
N VAL A 91 -32.57 -16.98 10.91
CA VAL A 91 -32.25 -16.77 9.49
C VAL A 91 -32.55 -18.01 8.67
N SER A 92 -32.17 -19.21 9.13
CA SER A 92 -32.47 -20.48 8.45
C SER A 92 -33.97 -20.69 8.30
N ALA A 93 -34.75 -20.33 9.30
CA ALA A 93 -36.22 -20.45 9.24
C ALA A 93 -36.87 -19.55 8.18
N ILE A 94 -36.27 -18.35 7.91
CA ILE A 94 -36.77 -17.40 6.91
C ILE A 94 -36.23 -17.76 5.53
N VAL A 95 -34.92 -17.92 5.41
CA VAL A 95 -34.21 -18.16 4.12
C VAL A 95 -34.49 -19.54 3.53
N LYS A 96 -34.83 -20.51 4.39
CA LYS A 96 -35.04 -21.95 4.08
C LYS A 96 -33.75 -22.67 3.68
N ASP A 97 -32.58 -22.11 3.97
CA ASP A 97 -31.29 -22.77 3.86
C ASP A 97 -30.78 -23.12 5.25
N PRO A 98 -30.06 -24.24 5.43
CA PRO A 98 -29.49 -24.60 6.72
C PRO A 98 -28.20 -23.82 6.98
N PHE A 99 -28.24 -22.88 7.92
CA PHE A 99 -27.07 -22.17 8.43
C PHE A 99 -26.77 -22.64 9.85
N ASP A 100 -25.50 -22.77 10.17
CA ASP A 100 -25.04 -22.95 11.54
C ASP A 100 -24.37 -21.66 12.07
N ALA A 101 -24.19 -21.57 13.38
CA ALA A 101 -23.67 -20.38 14.05
C ALA A 101 -22.24 -20.02 13.60
N LYS A 102 -21.41 -21.00 13.21
CA LYS A 102 -20.02 -20.80 12.83
C LYS A 102 -19.86 -20.28 11.38
N HIS A 103 -20.80 -20.63 10.52
CA HIS A 103 -20.70 -20.41 9.07
C HIS A 103 -21.81 -19.51 8.52
N LEU A 104 -22.61 -18.85 9.37
CA LEU A 104 -23.62 -17.88 8.92
C LEU A 104 -22.94 -16.70 8.22
N PRO A 105 -23.10 -16.53 6.89
CA PRO A 105 -22.38 -15.52 6.13
C PRO A 105 -23.10 -14.18 6.17
N LEU A 106 -22.86 -13.37 7.19
CA LEU A 106 -23.37 -12.01 7.25
C LEU A 106 -22.59 -11.13 6.24
N ARG A 107 -23.28 -10.64 5.23
CA ARG A 107 -22.71 -9.77 4.19
C ARG A 107 -23.18 -8.34 4.42
N LYS A 108 -22.35 -7.34 4.06
CA LYS A 108 -22.68 -5.92 4.21
C LYS A 108 -23.23 -5.58 5.60
N LEU A 109 -22.60 -6.11 6.63
CA LEU A 109 -22.99 -5.83 8.00
C LEU A 109 -22.65 -4.38 8.36
N GLU A 110 -23.68 -3.60 8.68
CA GLU A 110 -23.54 -2.19 9.05
C GLU A 110 -24.38 -1.88 10.30
N LEU A 111 -23.88 -0.98 11.13
CA LEU A 111 -24.65 -0.42 12.24
C LEU A 111 -25.35 0.85 11.78
N LYS A 112 -26.68 0.87 11.88
CA LYS A 112 -27.51 2.04 11.54
C LYS A 112 -28.01 2.72 12.81
N ASP A 113 -27.79 4.03 12.90
CA ASP A 113 -28.28 4.91 13.98
C ASP A 113 -27.97 4.41 15.39
N ASP A 114 -26.82 3.72 15.59
CA ASP A 114 -26.40 3.14 16.86
C ASP A 114 -27.42 2.17 17.51
N SER A 115 -28.48 1.78 16.81
CA SER A 115 -29.63 1.04 17.37
C SER A 115 -29.90 -0.30 16.74
N LYS A 116 -29.48 -0.51 15.49
CA LYS A 116 -29.75 -1.74 14.75
C LYS A 116 -28.62 -2.07 13.78
N PHE A 117 -28.38 -3.36 13.58
CA PHE A 117 -27.55 -3.85 12.48
C PHE A 117 -28.41 -4.15 11.27
N THR A 118 -27.90 -3.81 10.07
CA THR A 118 -28.41 -4.28 8.80
C THR A 118 -27.41 -5.24 8.17
N PHE A 119 -27.88 -6.29 7.52
CA PHE A 119 -27.02 -7.23 6.81
C PHE A 119 -27.76 -8.01 5.73
N GLU A 120 -27.00 -8.64 4.86
CA GLU A 120 -27.48 -9.51 3.79
C GLU A 120 -27.08 -10.97 4.04
N VAL A 121 -27.96 -11.88 3.62
CA VAL A 121 -27.65 -13.31 3.55
C VAL A 121 -28.03 -13.84 2.15
N GLN A 122 -27.09 -14.52 1.51
CA GLN A 122 -27.31 -15.10 0.19
C GLN A 122 -27.85 -16.53 0.35
N SER A 123 -29.00 -16.77 -0.28
CA SER A 123 -29.62 -18.10 -0.33
C SER A 123 -29.07 -18.98 -1.43
N THR A 124 -29.30 -20.29 -1.34
CA THR A 124 -29.12 -21.24 -2.44
C THR A 124 -30.26 -21.16 -3.45
N GLU A 125 -31.40 -20.50 -3.10
CA GLU A 125 -32.53 -20.27 -4.00
C GLU A 125 -32.09 -19.44 -5.23
N MET A 126 -32.42 -19.93 -6.41
CA MET A 126 -32.13 -19.26 -7.68
C MET A 126 -33.37 -18.50 -8.16
N VAL A 127 -33.28 -17.19 -8.23
CA VAL A 127 -34.31 -16.31 -8.77
C VAL A 127 -33.92 -15.83 -10.16
N GLU A 128 -34.89 -15.46 -10.96
CA GLU A 128 -34.62 -14.81 -12.25
C GLU A 128 -33.97 -13.45 -11.98
N LYS A 129 -32.82 -13.22 -12.62
CA LYS A 129 -32.18 -11.91 -12.58
C LYS A 129 -33.15 -10.90 -13.12
N LYS A 130 -33.58 -9.94 -12.29
CA LYS A 130 -34.41 -8.81 -12.76
C LYS A 130 -33.58 -8.08 -13.81
N ASP A 131 -33.81 -8.34 -15.08
CA ASP A 131 -33.18 -7.61 -16.17
C ASP A 131 -33.48 -6.13 -15.95
N LYS A 132 -32.45 -5.33 -15.69
CA LYS A 132 -32.54 -3.90 -15.91
C LYS A 132 -32.92 -3.77 -17.39
N GLN A 133 -34.14 -3.37 -17.67
CA GLN A 133 -34.77 -3.34 -18.98
C GLN A 133 -33.77 -2.81 -20.04
N LYS A 134 -33.15 -3.73 -20.80
CA LYS A 134 -32.64 -3.39 -22.12
C LYS A 134 -33.88 -3.18 -23.00
N LYS A 135 -34.29 -1.94 -23.17
CA LYS A 135 -35.19 -1.59 -24.29
C LYS A 135 -34.38 -1.85 -25.57
N ASP A 136 -34.79 -2.87 -26.28
CA ASP A 136 -34.31 -3.21 -27.60
C ASP A 136 -34.53 -2.05 -28.57
N ASP A 137 -33.45 -1.49 -29.06
CA ASP A 137 -33.39 -0.84 -30.35
C ASP A 137 -32.23 -1.45 -31.14
N ASP A 138 -32.39 -2.70 -31.56
CA ASP A 138 -31.70 -3.18 -32.76
C ASP A 138 -32.44 -4.42 -33.31
N LYS A 139 -32.93 -4.26 -34.52
CA LYS A 139 -33.62 -5.31 -35.29
C LYS A 139 -32.58 -6.32 -35.80
N GLY A 140 -32.36 -7.34 -35.05
CA GLY A 140 -31.63 -8.52 -35.47
C GLY A 140 -32.10 -9.74 -34.70
N ASP A 141 -32.69 -10.71 -35.41
CA ASP A 141 -33.21 -11.97 -34.89
C ASP A 141 -32.09 -12.78 -34.21
N LYS A 142 -31.76 -12.50 -32.95
CA LYS A 142 -30.99 -13.34 -32.09
C LYS A 142 -31.91 -14.12 -31.16
N PRO A 143 -31.75 -15.44 -31.00
CA PRO A 143 -32.61 -16.21 -30.10
C PRO A 143 -32.49 -15.62 -28.69
N LYS A 144 -33.63 -15.31 -28.05
CA LYS A 144 -33.74 -14.89 -26.66
C LYS A 144 -32.98 -15.90 -25.79
N GLY A 145 -31.81 -15.51 -25.23
CA GLY A 145 -31.06 -16.32 -24.27
C GLY A 145 -31.98 -16.68 -23.10
N LYS A 146 -31.79 -17.86 -22.53
CA LYS A 146 -32.51 -18.26 -21.32
C LYS A 146 -32.31 -17.19 -20.27
N PRO A 147 -33.36 -16.82 -19.46
CA PRO A 147 -33.20 -15.83 -18.38
C PRO A 147 -32.04 -16.23 -17.45
N GLN A 148 -31.13 -15.29 -17.22
CA GLN A 148 -30.03 -15.54 -16.29
C GLN A 148 -30.59 -15.61 -14.88
N LYS A 149 -30.24 -16.66 -14.15
CA LYS A 149 -30.62 -16.83 -12.76
C LYS A 149 -29.50 -16.35 -11.85
N GLU A 150 -29.84 -15.74 -10.73
CA GLU A 150 -28.95 -15.34 -9.67
C GLU A 150 -29.44 -15.87 -8.32
N LYS A 151 -28.53 -16.00 -7.36
CA LYS A 151 -28.88 -16.42 -6.00
C LYS A 151 -29.65 -15.30 -5.31
N LYS A 152 -30.78 -15.63 -4.68
CA LYS A 152 -31.60 -14.69 -3.93
C LYS A 152 -30.83 -14.15 -2.73
N ILE A 153 -30.92 -12.85 -2.50
CA ILE A 153 -30.34 -12.16 -1.35
C ILE A 153 -31.48 -11.73 -0.43
N TYR A 154 -31.42 -12.15 0.82
CA TYR A 154 -32.31 -11.71 1.89
C TYR A 154 -31.64 -10.60 2.66
N ARG A 155 -32.42 -9.58 3.07
CA ARG A 155 -31.95 -8.42 3.84
C ARG A 155 -32.64 -8.41 5.19
N PHE A 156 -31.84 -8.15 6.23
CA PHE A 156 -32.29 -8.22 7.61
C PHE A 156 -31.94 -6.95 8.37
N GLU A 157 -32.78 -6.62 9.35
CA GLU A 157 -32.46 -5.72 10.44
C GLU A 157 -32.47 -6.49 11.77
N TYR A 158 -31.46 -6.27 12.58
CA TYR A 158 -31.37 -6.81 13.92
C TYR A 158 -31.39 -5.68 14.95
N ILE A 159 -32.42 -5.60 15.78
CA ILE A 159 -32.63 -4.51 16.73
C ILE A 159 -31.86 -4.81 18.01
N LEU A 160 -30.83 -4.01 18.31
CA LEU A 160 -29.93 -4.23 19.44
C LEU A 160 -30.65 -4.31 20.81
N ALA A 161 -31.58 -3.40 21.04
CA ALA A 161 -32.28 -3.31 22.34
C ALA A 161 -33.14 -4.53 22.69
N THR A 162 -33.62 -5.28 21.71
CA THR A 162 -34.55 -6.40 21.88
C THR A 162 -34.04 -7.73 21.38
N GLY A 163 -32.94 -7.73 20.60
CA GLY A 163 -32.44 -8.91 19.90
C GLY A 163 -33.41 -9.47 18.86
N LYS A 164 -34.30 -8.61 18.31
CA LYS A 164 -35.32 -9.02 17.34
C LYS A 164 -34.76 -8.94 15.93
N LEU A 165 -34.84 -10.04 15.18
CA LEU A 165 -34.60 -10.10 13.76
C LEU A 165 -35.85 -9.71 12.97
N VAL A 166 -35.69 -8.86 11.93
CA VAL A 166 -36.74 -8.43 11.04
C VAL A 166 -36.29 -8.66 9.60
N ASP A 167 -37.09 -9.39 8.83
CA ASP A 167 -36.89 -9.53 7.39
C ASP A 167 -37.37 -8.25 6.66
N VAL A 168 -36.45 -7.60 5.96
CA VAL A 168 -36.70 -6.36 5.18
C VAL A 168 -36.39 -6.56 3.70
N THR A 169 -36.39 -7.81 3.23
CA THR A 169 -36.05 -8.18 1.85
C THR A 169 -36.91 -7.46 0.82
N GLU A 170 -38.19 -7.31 1.11
CA GLU A 170 -39.14 -6.65 0.20
C GLU A 170 -39.15 -5.11 0.32
N ASN A 171 -38.44 -4.54 1.30
CA ASN A 171 -38.32 -3.09 1.42
C ASN A 171 -37.43 -2.54 0.30
N GLU A 172 -37.74 -1.32 -0.13
CA GLU A 172 -36.83 -0.64 -1.09
C GLU A 172 -35.43 -0.48 -0.48
N GLU A 173 -34.43 -0.85 -1.25
CA GLU A 173 -33.02 -0.68 -0.87
C GLU A 173 -32.64 0.79 -1.07
N GLU A 174 -32.16 1.43 -0.03
CA GLU A 174 -31.50 2.72 -0.16
C GLU A 174 -30.19 2.50 -0.95
N LYS A 175 -30.20 2.89 -2.22
CA LYS A 175 -29.04 2.73 -3.10
C LYS A 175 -28.03 3.84 -2.83
N ASP A 176 -26.79 3.47 -2.73
CA ASP A 176 -25.69 4.43 -2.73
C ASP A 176 -25.69 5.25 -4.03
N TYR A 177 -25.36 6.53 -3.91
CA TYR A 177 -25.14 7.36 -5.07
C TYR A 177 -24.03 6.78 -5.96
N PRO A 178 -24.14 6.99 -7.31
CA PRO A 178 -23.13 6.49 -8.22
C PRO A 178 -21.73 7.03 -7.91
N MET A 179 -20.72 6.20 -8.14
CA MET A 179 -19.32 6.56 -7.89
C MET A 179 -18.83 7.77 -8.71
N TRP A 180 -19.52 8.14 -9.77
CA TRP A 180 -19.16 9.32 -10.53
C TRP A 180 -19.69 10.64 -9.93
N ALA A 181 -20.66 10.63 -9.02
CA ALA A 181 -21.32 11.80 -8.49
C ALA A 181 -20.51 12.42 -7.33
N CYS A 182 -19.84 13.55 -7.55
CA CYS A 182 -19.25 14.34 -6.47
C CYS A 182 -20.31 15.32 -5.92
N ILE A 183 -20.86 14.97 -4.75
CA ILE A 183 -22.05 15.59 -4.18
C ILE A 183 -21.68 16.82 -3.35
N SER A 184 -22.44 17.91 -3.50
CA SER A 184 -22.29 19.10 -2.66
C SER A 184 -22.60 18.79 -1.19
N PRO A 185 -21.99 19.48 -0.20
CA PRO A 185 -22.22 19.25 1.22
C PRO A 185 -23.70 19.34 1.64
N ASP A 186 -24.49 20.22 1.00
CA ASP A 186 -25.91 20.37 1.23
C ASP A 186 -26.77 19.26 0.58
N GLY A 187 -26.15 18.36 -0.19
CA GLY A 187 -26.84 17.29 -0.87
C GLY A 187 -27.71 17.70 -2.05
N SER A 188 -27.58 18.92 -2.58
CA SER A 188 -28.47 19.44 -3.64
C SER A 188 -27.99 19.19 -5.05
N LYS A 189 -26.66 19.07 -5.26
CA LYS A 189 -26.04 18.99 -6.57
C LYS A 189 -24.97 17.89 -6.62
N ALA A 190 -24.73 17.35 -7.81
CA ALA A 190 -23.61 16.47 -8.11
C ALA A 190 -22.80 17.05 -9.28
N VAL A 191 -21.48 17.07 -9.14
CA VAL A 191 -20.52 17.43 -10.20
C VAL A 191 -19.81 16.16 -10.66
N TYR A 192 -19.52 16.07 -11.96
CA TYR A 192 -18.86 14.91 -12.56
C TYR A 192 -18.17 15.31 -13.88
N SER A 193 -17.33 14.42 -14.40
CA SER A 193 -16.76 14.56 -15.75
C SER A 193 -17.57 13.76 -16.77
N LYS A 194 -17.67 14.31 -17.97
CA LYS A 194 -18.13 13.59 -19.17
C LYS A 194 -17.26 14.05 -20.35
N GLY A 195 -16.67 13.10 -21.05
CA GLY A 195 -15.56 13.45 -21.92
C GLY A 195 -14.37 13.97 -21.09
N PHE A 196 -13.95 15.17 -21.38
CA PHE A 196 -12.84 15.86 -20.71
C PHE A 196 -13.25 17.14 -19.99
N ASP A 197 -14.58 17.34 -19.88
CA ASP A 197 -15.22 18.54 -19.32
C ASP A 197 -15.98 18.23 -18.04
N ILE A 198 -16.27 19.31 -17.31
CA ILE A 198 -17.08 19.30 -16.09
C ILE A 198 -18.53 19.48 -16.41
N TYR A 199 -19.37 18.71 -15.77
CA TYR A 199 -20.82 18.78 -15.79
C TYR A 199 -21.37 18.75 -14.37
N TRP A 200 -22.61 19.19 -14.22
CA TRP A 200 -23.37 19.05 -12.98
C TRP A 200 -24.82 18.71 -13.25
N MET A 201 -25.49 18.19 -12.23
CA MET A 201 -26.95 17.99 -12.22
C MET A 201 -27.48 18.09 -10.78
N THR A 202 -28.82 18.16 -10.67
CA THR A 202 -29.47 18.09 -9.36
C THR A 202 -29.41 16.69 -8.79
N ILE A 203 -29.50 16.56 -7.48
CA ILE A 203 -29.57 15.24 -6.85
C ILE A 203 -30.81 14.47 -7.24
N ASP A 204 -31.93 15.17 -7.52
CA ASP A 204 -33.12 14.50 -7.99
C ASP A 204 -32.95 13.89 -9.40
N ASP A 205 -32.16 14.51 -10.26
CA ASP A 205 -31.79 13.92 -11.55
C ASP A 205 -30.83 12.74 -11.38
N VAL A 206 -29.87 12.78 -10.39
CA VAL A 206 -29.06 11.62 -10.05
C VAL A 206 -29.96 10.45 -9.62
N LYS A 207 -30.95 10.68 -8.76
CA LYS A 207 -31.92 9.65 -8.35
C LYS A 207 -32.68 9.05 -9.50
N LYS A 208 -33.17 9.86 -10.43
CA LYS A 208 -33.82 9.36 -11.67
C LYS A 208 -32.88 8.42 -12.44
N LEU A 209 -31.60 8.79 -12.59
CA LEU A 209 -30.60 7.94 -13.24
C LEU A 209 -30.28 6.66 -12.48
N MET A 210 -30.44 6.66 -11.15
CA MET A 210 -30.29 5.44 -10.34
C MET A 210 -31.47 4.48 -10.55
N GLU A 211 -32.63 4.99 -10.91
CA GLU A 211 -33.81 4.20 -11.28
C GLU A 211 -33.77 3.76 -12.76
N ASP A 212 -33.51 4.69 -13.68
CA ASP A 212 -33.33 4.44 -15.12
C ASP A 212 -32.10 5.21 -15.64
N GLU A 213 -30.99 4.49 -15.88
CA GLU A 213 -29.74 5.07 -16.40
C GLU A 213 -29.91 5.84 -17.72
N LYS A 214 -31.01 5.57 -18.45
CA LYS A 214 -31.34 6.17 -19.74
C LYS A 214 -32.48 7.17 -19.66
N ASP A 215 -32.85 7.65 -18.48
CA ASP A 215 -33.93 8.64 -18.35
C ASP A 215 -33.62 9.88 -19.20
N SER A 216 -34.41 10.07 -20.25
CA SER A 216 -34.26 11.17 -21.21
C SER A 216 -34.72 12.53 -20.67
N THR A 217 -35.32 12.58 -19.49
CA THR A 217 -35.73 13.84 -18.84
C THR A 217 -34.59 14.49 -18.08
N VAL A 218 -33.51 13.74 -17.82
CA VAL A 218 -32.33 14.24 -17.11
C VAL A 218 -31.46 15.07 -18.05
N VAL A 219 -31.03 16.22 -17.57
CA VAL A 219 -30.18 17.16 -18.31
C VAL A 219 -28.79 17.23 -17.71
N ASP A 220 -27.76 16.92 -18.51
CA ASP A 220 -26.37 17.17 -18.18
C ASP A 220 -26.06 18.67 -18.38
N HIS A 221 -25.87 19.43 -17.28
CA HIS A 221 -25.51 20.85 -17.38
C HIS A 221 -23.98 20.99 -17.51
N ARG A 222 -23.52 21.39 -18.69
CA ARG A 222 -22.08 21.53 -18.99
C ARG A 222 -21.53 22.85 -18.47
N LEU A 223 -20.44 22.80 -17.71
CA LEU A 223 -19.75 23.97 -17.14
C LEU A 223 -18.53 24.40 -17.95
N THR A 224 -17.84 23.45 -18.60
CA THR A 224 -16.62 23.74 -19.38
C THR A 224 -16.75 23.20 -20.80
N PHE A 225 -15.99 23.80 -21.75
CA PHE A 225 -16.19 23.53 -23.18
C PHE A 225 -14.86 23.31 -23.94
N ASP A 226 -13.74 23.29 -23.23
CA ASP A 226 -12.39 23.34 -23.78
C ASP A 226 -11.51 22.16 -23.34
N GLY A 227 -12.12 21.14 -22.72
CA GLY A 227 -11.44 19.93 -22.34
C GLY A 227 -11.06 19.05 -23.52
N THR A 228 -9.83 18.54 -23.52
CA THR A 228 -9.33 17.57 -24.51
C THR A 228 -8.63 16.41 -23.81
N LYS A 229 -8.25 15.37 -24.59
CA LYS A 229 -7.56 14.20 -24.06
C LYS A 229 -6.32 14.55 -23.24
N ASP A 230 -5.54 15.53 -23.70
CA ASP A 230 -4.28 15.93 -23.08
C ASP A 230 -4.37 17.28 -22.34
N PHE A 231 -5.56 17.88 -22.26
CA PHE A 231 -5.82 19.10 -21.51
C PHE A 231 -7.25 19.03 -20.95
N TYR A 232 -7.37 18.44 -19.75
CA TYR A 232 -8.66 18.02 -19.22
C TYR A 232 -8.95 18.56 -17.82
N TRP A 233 -10.25 18.66 -17.51
CA TRP A 233 -10.76 19.16 -16.25
C TRP A 233 -10.93 18.03 -15.23
N GLY A 234 -10.11 18.00 -14.19
CA GLY A 234 -10.20 17.03 -13.10
C GLY A 234 -10.29 15.58 -13.59
N GLY A 235 -10.78 14.71 -12.72
CA GLY A 235 -11.13 13.34 -13.11
C GLY A 235 -9.99 12.33 -13.09
N SER A 236 -10.37 11.06 -13.29
CA SER A 236 -9.49 9.89 -13.15
C SER A 236 -8.76 9.49 -14.44
N ASN A 237 -8.57 10.40 -15.39
CA ASN A 237 -8.07 10.07 -16.73
C ASN A 237 -6.56 9.86 -16.83
N TYR A 238 -5.85 9.85 -15.72
CA TYR A 238 -4.40 9.92 -15.64
C TYR A 238 -3.64 8.75 -16.30
N ARG A 239 -4.25 7.56 -16.45
CA ARG A 239 -3.59 6.39 -17.05
C ARG A 239 -4.51 5.66 -18.01
N GLY A 240 -4.39 5.88 -19.29
CA GLY A 240 -5.03 5.04 -20.31
C GLY A 240 -6.27 5.65 -20.96
N ALA A 241 -6.11 6.85 -21.47
CA ALA A 241 -7.14 7.57 -22.19
C ALA A 241 -7.63 6.86 -23.47
N ASP A 242 -6.85 5.97 -24.07
CA ASP A 242 -7.17 5.36 -25.37
C ASP A 242 -8.32 4.34 -25.32
N THR A 243 -8.70 3.86 -24.13
CA THR A 243 -9.74 2.84 -23.95
C THR A 243 -11.00 3.35 -23.28
N LYS A 244 -11.08 4.64 -22.91
CA LYS A 244 -12.20 5.18 -22.15
C LYS A 244 -13.35 5.59 -23.06
N ASP A 245 -14.53 5.12 -22.68
CA ASP A 245 -15.78 5.61 -23.22
C ASP A 245 -16.04 7.04 -22.72
N THR A 246 -15.75 8.03 -23.57
CA THR A 246 -15.92 9.44 -23.24
C THR A 246 -17.38 9.87 -23.14
N THR A 247 -18.34 8.99 -23.47
CA THR A 247 -19.77 9.28 -23.34
C THR A 247 -20.30 9.02 -21.94
N LYS A 248 -19.56 8.24 -21.13
CA LYS A 248 -19.95 7.91 -19.76
C LYS A 248 -19.61 9.02 -18.77
N ARG A 249 -20.43 9.14 -17.73
CA ARG A 249 -20.13 9.96 -16.56
C ARG A 249 -19.04 9.30 -15.75
N THR A 250 -18.04 10.08 -15.33
CA THR A 250 -16.91 9.65 -14.51
C THR A 250 -16.67 10.62 -13.36
N ALA A 251 -15.99 10.17 -12.34
CA ALA A 251 -15.62 10.98 -11.19
C ALA A 251 -14.76 12.18 -11.58
N ASN A 252 -14.95 13.32 -10.93
CA ASN A 252 -14.16 14.54 -11.15
C ASN A 252 -13.47 14.99 -9.87
N TYR A 253 -13.29 14.41 -8.85
CA TYR A 253 -12.50 14.80 -7.65
C TYR A 253 -12.50 16.30 -7.31
N VAL A 254 -13.62 17.03 -7.55
CA VAL A 254 -13.74 18.42 -7.12
C VAL A 254 -13.81 18.51 -5.59
N LEU A 255 -13.33 19.63 -5.03
CA LEU A 255 -13.40 19.89 -3.61
C LEU A 255 -14.35 21.05 -3.35
N TRP A 256 -15.47 20.78 -2.69
CA TRP A 256 -16.52 21.73 -2.40
C TRP A 256 -16.16 22.69 -1.26
N SER A 257 -16.69 23.92 -1.33
CA SER A 257 -16.78 24.80 -0.17
C SER A 257 -17.75 24.22 0.87
N PRO A 258 -17.56 24.48 2.16
CA PRO A 258 -18.47 23.98 3.20
C PRO A 258 -19.93 24.41 3.00
N ASP A 259 -20.17 25.60 2.40
CA ASP A 259 -21.50 26.15 2.13
C ASP A 259 -22.09 25.72 0.78
N SER A 260 -21.45 24.82 0.05
CA SER A 260 -21.90 24.28 -1.23
C SER A 260 -22.00 25.28 -2.39
N LYS A 261 -21.50 26.51 -2.19
CA LYS A 261 -21.61 27.54 -3.22
C LYS A 261 -20.53 27.46 -4.27
N ARG A 262 -19.37 26.90 -3.90
CA ARG A 262 -18.18 26.86 -4.76
C ARG A 262 -17.52 25.51 -4.72
N PHE A 263 -16.69 25.24 -5.71
CA PHE A 263 -15.74 24.12 -5.67
C PHE A 263 -14.42 24.51 -6.35
N ALA A 264 -13.33 23.92 -5.83
CA ALA A 264 -12.02 23.99 -6.44
C ALA A 264 -11.76 22.74 -7.29
N VAL A 265 -11.11 22.90 -8.44
CA VAL A 265 -10.72 21.81 -9.34
C VAL A 265 -9.44 22.17 -10.06
N THR A 266 -8.60 21.14 -10.32
CA THR A 266 -7.41 21.29 -11.16
C THR A 266 -7.73 20.91 -12.60
N LYS A 267 -7.28 21.73 -13.56
CA LYS A 267 -7.20 21.40 -14.97
C LYS A 267 -5.76 21.01 -15.28
N TYR A 268 -5.58 19.85 -15.91
CA TYR A 268 -4.26 19.28 -16.16
C TYR A 268 -3.84 19.47 -17.62
N ASP A 269 -2.71 20.16 -17.84
CA ASP A 269 -2.06 20.21 -19.15
C ASP A 269 -1.01 19.09 -19.26
N MET A 270 -1.36 18.03 -19.98
CA MET A 270 -0.53 16.90 -20.28
C MET A 270 0.07 16.94 -21.70
N THR A 271 -0.08 18.05 -22.43
CA THR A 271 0.28 18.14 -23.85
C THR A 271 1.77 17.90 -24.10
N LYS A 272 2.64 18.19 -23.13
CA LYS A 272 4.09 17.98 -23.20
C LYS A 272 4.55 16.64 -22.64
N VAL A 273 3.67 15.90 -21.92
CA VAL A 273 4.01 14.59 -21.39
C VAL A 273 3.94 13.55 -22.49
N LYS A 274 5.02 12.80 -22.65
CA LYS A 274 5.14 11.76 -23.69
C LYS A 274 4.38 10.49 -23.33
N ASP A 275 4.08 9.70 -24.35
CA ASP A 275 3.45 8.40 -24.21
C ASP A 275 4.47 7.28 -24.01
N LEU A 276 4.08 6.26 -23.28
CA LEU A 276 4.75 4.98 -23.16
C LEU A 276 3.77 3.87 -23.57
N TRP A 277 4.30 2.73 -24.02
CA TRP A 277 3.49 1.62 -24.52
C TRP A 277 3.88 0.31 -23.86
N VAL A 278 2.87 -0.57 -23.72
CA VAL A 278 3.06 -2.00 -23.49
C VAL A 278 2.20 -2.77 -24.48
N ILE A 279 2.64 -3.97 -24.83
CA ILE A 279 1.94 -4.82 -25.79
C ILE A 279 1.40 -6.03 -25.05
N ASN A 280 0.07 -6.14 -24.96
CA ASN A 280 -0.57 -7.36 -24.49
C ASN A 280 -0.50 -8.42 -25.62
N SER A 281 0.52 -9.27 -25.56
CA SER A 281 0.82 -10.26 -26.57
C SER A 281 -0.20 -11.41 -26.60
N VAL A 282 -0.91 -11.67 -25.50
CA VAL A 282 -1.88 -12.77 -25.37
C VAL A 282 -3.33 -12.33 -25.56
N ALA A 283 -3.58 -11.07 -25.82
CA ALA A 283 -4.93 -10.57 -26.12
C ALA A 283 -5.52 -11.23 -27.36
N GLN A 284 -6.82 -11.48 -27.33
CA GLN A 284 -7.56 -12.13 -28.42
C GLN A 284 -8.50 -11.13 -29.10
N PRO A 285 -8.73 -11.24 -30.43
CA PRO A 285 -8.11 -12.16 -31.40
C PRO A 285 -6.71 -11.75 -31.87
N ARG A 286 -6.19 -10.62 -31.43
CA ARG A 286 -4.85 -10.09 -31.81
C ARG A 286 -4.19 -9.41 -30.63
N PRO A 287 -2.85 -9.35 -30.61
CA PRO A 287 -2.13 -8.48 -29.65
C PRO A 287 -2.67 -7.04 -29.66
N THR A 288 -2.73 -6.43 -28.48
CA THR A 288 -3.20 -5.05 -28.33
C THR A 288 -2.11 -4.15 -27.77
N LEU A 289 -2.02 -2.95 -28.31
CA LEU A 289 -1.16 -1.88 -27.79
C LEU A 289 -1.92 -1.14 -26.69
N GLN A 290 -1.29 -0.96 -25.52
CA GLN A 290 -1.77 -0.06 -24.47
C GLN A 290 -0.87 1.16 -24.44
N THR A 291 -1.45 2.34 -24.65
CA THR A 291 -0.74 3.63 -24.62
C THR A 291 -1.18 4.42 -23.39
N TYR A 292 -0.23 5.03 -22.68
CA TYR A 292 -0.50 5.86 -21.51
C TYR A 292 0.54 6.96 -21.34
N LYS A 293 0.16 8.09 -20.73
CA LYS A 293 1.08 9.18 -20.40
C LYS A 293 2.08 8.72 -19.34
N TYR A 294 3.35 8.97 -19.60
CA TYR A 294 4.41 8.54 -18.70
C TYR A 294 5.59 9.51 -18.74
N GLN A 295 5.80 10.23 -17.66
CA GLN A 295 6.90 11.16 -17.52
C GLN A 295 8.15 10.45 -17.00
N MET A 296 9.22 10.46 -17.79
CA MET A 296 10.54 10.00 -17.38
C MET A 296 11.33 11.15 -16.72
N PRO A 297 12.37 10.84 -15.93
CA PRO A 297 13.21 11.85 -15.31
C PRO A 297 13.82 12.82 -16.32
N GLY A 298 13.78 14.12 -15.99
CA GLY A 298 14.28 15.18 -16.86
C GLY A 298 13.34 15.63 -17.97
N GLU A 299 12.27 14.88 -18.28
CA GLU A 299 11.30 15.25 -19.31
C GLU A 299 10.30 16.31 -18.79
N PRO A 300 9.69 17.12 -19.69
CA PRO A 300 8.60 18.03 -19.29
C PRO A 300 7.48 17.30 -18.54
N GLY A 301 6.98 17.91 -17.48
CA GLY A 301 5.87 17.42 -16.67
C GLY A 301 4.52 17.95 -17.09
N PRO A 302 3.45 17.47 -16.42
CA PRO A 302 2.16 18.11 -16.46
C PRO A 302 2.25 19.52 -15.89
N VAL A 303 1.34 20.40 -16.31
CA VAL A 303 1.13 21.71 -15.70
C VAL A 303 -0.26 21.75 -15.08
N ASP A 304 -0.30 22.06 -13.79
CA ASP A 304 -1.52 22.16 -13.03
C ASP A 304 -2.06 23.59 -13.05
N HIS A 305 -3.33 23.75 -13.46
CA HIS A 305 -4.07 24.99 -13.43
C HIS A 305 -5.19 24.87 -12.42
N LEU A 306 -5.17 25.68 -11.37
CA LEU A 306 -6.20 25.66 -10.33
C LEU A 306 -7.33 26.62 -10.67
N PHE A 307 -8.56 26.11 -10.66
CA PHE A 307 -9.77 26.89 -10.88
C PHE A 307 -10.73 26.85 -9.70
N LEU A 308 -11.40 27.97 -9.49
CA LEU A 308 -12.51 28.10 -8.54
C LEU A 308 -13.79 28.37 -9.32
N PHE A 309 -14.78 27.51 -9.15
CA PHE A 309 -16.11 27.67 -9.72
C PHE A 309 -17.10 28.25 -8.72
N ASP A 310 -17.98 29.19 -9.16
CA ASP A 310 -19.14 29.64 -8.40
C ASP A 310 -20.41 29.00 -9.01
N MET A 311 -21.17 28.30 -8.17
CA MET A 311 -22.34 27.54 -8.60
C MET A 311 -23.62 28.40 -8.71
N ALA A 312 -23.54 29.70 -8.37
CA ALA A 312 -24.66 30.60 -8.51
C ALA A 312 -24.92 31.00 -9.99
N ASP A 313 -23.83 31.18 -10.73
CA ASP A 313 -23.86 31.60 -12.13
C ASP A 313 -23.04 30.71 -13.07
N GLY A 314 -22.36 29.72 -12.56
CA GLY A 314 -21.47 28.81 -13.31
C GLY A 314 -20.15 29.44 -13.74
N SER A 315 -19.83 30.62 -13.24
CA SER A 315 -18.55 31.28 -13.54
C SER A 315 -17.38 30.55 -12.93
N CYS A 316 -16.20 30.66 -13.58
CA CYS A 316 -14.95 30.15 -13.01
C CYS A 316 -13.83 31.17 -13.16
N LYS A 317 -12.89 31.14 -12.21
CA LYS A 317 -11.67 31.93 -12.29
C LYS A 317 -10.44 31.05 -12.05
N GLU A 318 -9.38 31.30 -12.76
CA GLU A 318 -8.08 30.69 -12.51
C GLU A 318 -7.41 31.37 -11.33
N ILE A 319 -6.83 30.58 -10.42
CA ILE A 319 -6.05 31.04 -9.27
C ILE A 319 -4.58 30.98 -9.64
N ASN A 320 -3.87 32.06 -9.55
CA ASN A 320 -2.43 32.09 -9.78
C ASN A 320 -1.68 31.38 -8.64
N ILE A 321 -1.21 30.18 -8.92
CA ILE A 321 -0.43 29.34 -8.01
C ILE A 321 1.01 29.14 -8.47
N ALA A 322 1.41 29.74 -9.59
CA ALA A 322 2.73 29.53 -10.20
C ALA A 322 3.86 30.10 -9.34
N ALA A 323 4.87 29.30 -9.07
CA ALA A 323 6.12 29.72 -8.43
C ALA A 323 7.34 28.96 -8.95
N TYR A 324 7.19 27.68 -9.27
CA TYR A 324 8.26 26.83 -9.71
C TYR A 324 7.88 26.21 -11.06
N LYS A 325 8.88 26.03 -11.93
CA LYS A 325 8.65 25.32 -13.19
C LYS A 325 8.34 23.85 -12.93
N ASP A 326 7.34 23.33 -13.64
CA ASP A 326 6.86 21.93 -13.50
C ASP A 326 6.57 21.55 -12.03
N GLN A 327 6.00 22.48 -11.27
CA GLN A 327 5.62 22.30 -9.88
C GLN A 327 4.49 21.27 -9.73
N ASP A 328 4.44 20.60 -8.59
CA ASP A 328 3.34 19.73 -8.20
C ASP A 328 2.42 20.45 -7.22
N THR A 329 1.11 20.28 -7.38
CA THR A 329 0.12 20.93 -6.53
C THR A 329 -0.92 19.95 -6.02
N ASP A 330 -1.44 20.19 -4.83
CA ASP A 330 -2.47 19.38 -4.20
C ASP A 330 -3.37 20.25 -3.31
N VAL A 331 -4.66 20.32 -3.66
CA VAL A 331 -5.65 21.00 -2.83
C VAL A 331 -6.02 20.11 -1.66
N LEU A 332 -5.85 20.60 -0.44
CA LEU A 332 -6.04 19.80 0.75
C LEU A 332 -7.54 19.56 1.02
N ARG A 333 -7.86 18.31 1.26
CA ARG A 333 -9.18 17.85 1.63
C ARG A 333 -9.39 17.87 3.14
N ARG A 334 -10.56 18.26 3.59
CA ARG A 334 -10.94 18.16 4.99
C ARG A 334 -11.01 16.70 5.42
N THR A 335 -10.35 16.36 6.53
CA THR A 335 -10.51 15.05 7.15
C THR A 335 -11.96 14.90 7.60
N MET A 336 -12.64 13.85 7.16
CA MET A 336 -13.99 13.55 7.61
C MET A 336 -13.92 12.88 8.98
N LYS A 337 -14.77 13.33 9.92
CA LYS A 337 -15.00 12.60 11.17
C LYS A 337 -15.73 11.30 10.81
N ASN A 338 -15.36 10.20 11.46
CA ASN A 338 -15.93 8.89 11.18
C ASN A 338 -15.94 8.58 9.69
N ALA A 339 -14.82 8.83 9.01
CA ALA A 339 -14.66 8.33 7.66
C ALA A 339 -14.99 6.84 7.68
N ASP A 340 -16.05 6.47 7.02
CA ASP A 340 -16.38 5.08 6.80
C ASP A 340 -15.12 4.39 6.26
N ARG A 341 -15.03 3.08 6.51
CA ARG A 341 -13.91 2.19 6.10
C ARG A 341 -13.38 2.46 4.67
N TYR A 342 -14.18 3.10 3.86
CA TYR A 342 -13.86 3.60 2.53
C TYR A 342 -14.12 5.11 2.54
N ASP A 343 -13.07 5.89 2.40
CA ASP A 343 -13.14 7.32 2.24
C ASP A 343 -14.08 7.68 1.08
N ASP A 344 -15.21 8.26 1.40
CA ASP A 344 -16.21 8.62 0.39
C ASP A 344 -15.84 9.94 -0.27
N TRP A 345 -15.00 9.86 -1.31
CA TRP A 345 -14.60 11.00 -2.12
C TRP A 345 -15.80 11.75 -2.74
N ARG A 346 -16.98 11.12 -2.84
CA ARG A 346 -18.21 11.73 -3.36
C ARG A 346 -18.64 12.96 -2.55
N LYS A 347 -18.23 13.05 -1.29
CA LYS A 347 -18.55 14.16 -0.39
C LYS A 347 -17.32 14.97 -0.02
N SER A 348 -16.43 15.20 -0.96
CA SER A 348 -15.16 15.87 -0.72
C SER A 348 -15.32 17.37 -0.49
N VAL A 349 -14.83 17.85 0.64
CA VAL A 349 -14.82 19.26 1.03
C VAL A 349 -13.38 19.73 1.19
N TRP A 350 -13.05 20.92 0.72
CA TRP A 350 -11.73 21.48 0.90
C TRP A 350 -11.38 21.72 2.37
N MET A 351 -10.10 21.64 2.69
CA MET A 351 -9.61 22.04 4.00
C MET A 351 -9.58 23.57 4.09
N GLY A 352 -10.37 24.14 5.00
CA GLY A 352 -10.54 25.57 5.14
C GLY A 352 -11.96 25.96 5.58
N ASP A 353 -12.42 27.12 5.15
CA ASP A 353 -13.72 27.69 5.45
C ASP A 353 -14.44 28.16 4.15
N ASN A 354 -15.51 28.97 4.26
CA ASN A 354 -16.20 29.49 3.09
C ASN A 354 -15.42 30.61 2.36
N ASP A 355 -14.45 31.24 3.06
CA ASP A 355 -13.66 32.34 2.55
C ASP A 355 -12.32 31.92 1.95
N GLY A 356 -11.91 30.65 2.14
CA GLY A 356 -10.67 30.13 1.57
C GLY A 356 -10.35 28.69 1.91
N PHE A 357 -9.36 28.17 1.20
CA PHE A 357 -8.88 26.80 1.37
C PHE A 357 -7.36 26.72 1.36
N TYR A 358 -6.84 25.56 1.76
CA TYR A 358 -5.41 25.30 1.82
C TYR A 358 -4.99 24.32 0.72
N MET A 359 -3.76 24.49 0.23
CA MET A 359 -3.12 23.60 -0.73
C MET A 359 -1.62 23.47 -0.48
N ILE A 360 -1.04 22.39 -0.98
CA ILE A 360 0.40 22.17 -1.01
C ILE A 360 0.91 22.46 -2.42
N ARG A 361 2.07 23.11 -2.52
CA ARG A 361 2.84 23.30 -3.74
C ARG A 361 4.26 22.85 -3.50
N ARG A 362 4.82 22.06 -4.44
CA ARG A 362 6.19 21.52 -4.37
C ARG A 362 6.96 21.91 -5.63
N SER A 363 8.22 22.30 -5.46
CA SER A 363 9.14 22.43 -6.62
C SER A 363 9.37 21.05 -7.22
N ARG A 364 9.73 20.99 -8.52
CA ARG A 364 9.97 19.73 -9.21
C ARG A 364 11.12 18.92 -8.62
N ASP A 365 12.17 19.58 -8.13
CA ASP A 365 13.27 18.93 -7.43
C ASP A 365 12.90 18.48 -6.01
N LEU A 366 11.65 18.74 -5.58
CA LEU A 366 11.08 18.44 -4.27
C LEU A 366 11.83 19.04 -3.08
N LYS A 367 12.78 19.93 -3.32
CA LYS A 367 13.58 20.57 -2.25
C LYS A 367 12.88 21.74 -1.59
N ARG A 368 11.77 22.22 -2.18
CA ARG A 368 10.96 23.34 -1.67
C ARG A 368 9.50 22.94 -1.64
N THR A 369 8.85 23.21 -0.52
CA THR A 369 7.42 22.93 -0.33
C THR A 369 6.75 24.10 0.37
N ASP A 370 5.61 24.52 -0.16
CA ASP A 370 4.77 25.58 0.40
C ASP A 370 3.42 25.03 0.84
N LEU A 371 2.99 25.36 2.05
CA LEU A 371 1.57 25.34 2.41
C LEU A 371 1.01 26.72 2.04
N LEU A 372 -0.01 26.74 1.19
CA LEU A 372 -0.65 27.94 0.70
C LEU A 372 -2.07 28.07 1.25
N ARG A 373 -2.52 29.30 1.49
CA ARG A 373 -3.93 29.64 1.62
C ARG A 373 -4.40 30.38 0.36
N VAL A 374 -5.49 29.91 -0.22
CA VAL A 374 -6.21 30.56 -1.30
C VAL A 374 -7.45 31.23 -0.72
N ASN A 375 -7.57 32.56 -0.86
CA ASN A 375 -8.78 33.28 -0.49
C ASN A 375 -9.73 33.32 -1.68
N VAL A 376 -11.02 32.98 -1.49
CA VAL A 376 -12.01 32.94 -2.59
C VAL A 376 -12.26 34.29 -3.23
N ALA A 377 -12.02 35.40 -2.53
CA ALA A 377 -12.16 36.76 -3.06
C ALA A 377 -11.00 37.17 -3.96
N GLU A 378 -9.86 36.52 -3.88
CA GLU A 378 -8.62 36.81 -4.59
C GLU A 378 -8.39 35.82 -5.75
N ASP A 379 -7.45 36.10 -6.62
CA ASP A 379 -7.00 35.25 -7.73
C ASP A 379 -5.57 34.74 -7.53
N SER A 380 -5.06 34.81 -6.30
CA SER A 380 -3.71 34.40 -5.89
C SER A 380 -3.72 33.61 -4.60
N ALA A 381 -2.61 32.94 -4.33
CA ALA A 381 -2.39 32.17 -3.12
C ALA A 381 -1.27 32.76 -2.26
N HIS A 382 -1.45 32.70 -0.94
CA HIS A 382 -0.49 33.23 0.05
C HIS A 382 0.24 32.08 0.74
N ILE A 383 1.56 32.22 0.92
CA ILE A 383 2.37 31.23 1.63
C ILE A 383 2.10 31.33 3.14
N VAL A 384 1.70 30.21 3.73
CA VAL A 384 1.52 30.03 5.19
C VAL A 384 2.75 29.39 5.81
N VAL A 385 3.27 28.32 5.20
CA VAL A 385 4.52 27.67 5.62
C VAL A 385 5.39 27.42 4.40
N HIS A 386 6.68 27.69 4.53
CA HIS A 386 7.69 27.42 3.52
C HIS A 386 8.76 26.49 4.11
N GLU A 387 9.07 25.39 3.43
CA GLU A 387 10.09 24.43 3.81
C GLU A 387 11.11 24.23 2.71
N THR A 388 12.39 24.12 3.10
CA THR A 388 13.49 23.81 2.18
C THR A 388 14.43 22.79 2.80
N LEU A 389 14.91 21.84 2.01
CA LEU A 389 15.97 20.90 2.37
C LEU A 389 16.96 20.74 1.21
N ASN A 390 18.15 20.21 1.49
CA ASN A 390 19.16 19.89 0.46
C ASN A 390 18.78 18.65 -0.37
N THR A 391 17.88 17.84 0.18
CA THR A 391 17.25 16.69 -0.45
C THR A 391 15.75 16.98 -0.61
N TYR A 392 14.92 15.96 -0.87
CA TYR A 392 13.49 16.19 -0.96
C TYR A 392 12.85 16.45 0.42
N VAL A 393 11.84 17.34 0.42
CA VAL A 393 10.99 17.64 1.57
C VAL A 393 9.83 16.68 1.58
N GLU A 394 9.71 15.91 2.65
CA GLU A 394 8.48 15.15 2.93
C GLU A 394 7.48 16.01 3.68
N THR A 395 6.20 15.73 3.49
CA THR A 395 5.11 16.43 4.14
C THR A 395 4.04 15.46 4.63
N ARG A 396 3.32 15.87 5.67
CA ARG A 396 2.06 15.23 6.10
C ARG A 396 0.96 16.30 6.05
N SER A 397 -0.29 15.87 5.93
CA SER A 397 -1.43 16.80 5.97
C SER A 397 -1.42 17.58 7.27
N PRO A 398 -1.50 18.92 7.24
CA PRO A 398 -1.55 19.72 8.46
C PRO A 398 -2.82 19.43 9.27
N ARG A 399 -2.72 19.53 10.58
CA ARG A 399 -3.88 19.39 11.47
C ARG A 399 -4.26 20.77 12.02
N PHE A 400 -5.40 21.30 11.59
CA PHE A 400 -5.91 22.56 12.11
C PHE A 400 -6.54 22.38 13.49
N VAL A 401 -6.26 23.34 14.38
CA VAL A 401 -6.69 23.35 15.78
C VAL A 401 -7.11 24.75 16.21
N ASN A 402 -7.69 24.90 17.41
CA ASN A 402 -8.19 26.18 17.92
C ASN A 402 -9.20 26.86 16.98
N GLY A 403 -10.12 26.08 16.41
CA GLY A 403 -11.11 26.58 15.46
C GLY A 403 -10.49 27.11 14.16
N GLY A 404 -9.38 26.52 13.71
CA GLY A 404 -8.69 26.90 12.48
C GLY A 404 -7.70 28.06 12.62
N LYS A 405 -7.52 28.61 13.83
CA LYS A 405 -6.57 29.72 14.08
C LYS A 405 -5.12 29.27 14.15
N ASP A 406 -4.89 27.98 14.41
CA ASP A 406 -3.58 27.37 14.52
C ASP A 406 -3.54 26.08 13.71
N LEU A 407 -2.33 25.64 13.37
CA LEU A 407 -2.10 24.35 12.72
C LEU A 407 -0.88 23.64 13.29
N ILE A 408 -0.97 22.33 13.37
CA ILE A 408 0.16 21.44 13.67
C ILE A 408 0.76 21.05 12.34
N TRP A 409 2.03 21.38 12.17
CA TRP A 409 2.84 21.09 10.97
C TRP A 409 3.88 20.03 11.28
N TRP A 410 4.02 19.03 10.40
CA TRP A 410 5.05 18.01 10.46
C TRP A 410 6.25 18.42 9.60
N SER A 411 7.47 18.30 10.11
CA SER A 411 8.68 18.72 9.40
C SER A 411 9.93 17.98 9.85
N GLU A 412 10.83 17.69 8.88
CA GLU A 412 12.16 17.10 9.12
C GLU A 412 13.29 18.14 9.14
N ARG A 413 12.97 19.44 9.29
CA ARG A 413 13.93 20.57 9.17
C ARG A 413 15.15 20.49 10.09
N ASN A 414 15.07 19.77 11.20
CA ASN A 414 16.18 19.55 12.15
C ASN A 414 16.85 18.18 12.00
N GLY A 415 16.55 17.44 10.92
CA GLY A 415 17.09 16.10 10.65
C GLY A 415 16.28 14.96 11.25
N TRP A 416 15.22 15.25 12.00
CA TRP A 416 14.23 14.29 12.52
C TRP A 416 12.83 14.82 12.27
N ALA A 417 11.90 13.90 12.03
CA ALA A 417 10.49 14.25 11.87
C ALA A 417 9.88 14.69 13.18
N GLN A 418 9.46 15.96 13.26
CA GLN A 418 8.95 16.60 14.46
C GLN A 418 7.67 17.39 14.18
N LEU A 419 6.92 17.74 15.22
CA LEU A 419 5.71 18.56 15.15
C LEU A 419 6.00 19.99 15.56
N TYR A 420 5.40 20.92 14.81
CA TYR A 420 5.52 22.37 15.02
C TYR A 420 4.13 22.99 15.08
N LEU A 421 3.93 23.98 15.97
CA LEU A 421 2.70 24.75 16.05
C LEU A 421 2.88 26.09 15.33
N TYR A 422 2.04 26.33 14.34
CA TYR A 422 1.96 27.58 13.60
C TYR A 422 0.62 28.27 13.84
N GLY A 423 0.59 29.60 13.77
CA GLY A 423 -0.63 30.33 13.51
C GLY A 423 -1.10 30.14 12.06
N ALA A 424 -2.39 30.29 11.82
CA ALA A 424 -2.93 30.28 10.45
C ALA A 424 -2.39 31.43 9.58
N ASP A 425 -1.79 32.46 10.19
CA ASP A 425 -1.08 33.55 9.54
C ASP A 425 0.36 33.21 9.13
N GLY A 426 0.81 31.98 9.38
CA GLY A 426 2.17 31.55 9.10
C GLY A 426 3.20 31.78 10.18
N THR A 427 2.80 32.38 11.32
CA THR A 427 3.72 32.61 12.43
C THR A 427 4.06 31.31 13.14
N LEU A 428 5.35 30.92 13.17
CA LEU A 428 5.83 29.81 13.99
C LEU A 428 5.71 30.16 15.48
N LYS A 429 4.82 29.45 16.18
CA LYS A 429 4.60 29.64 17.62
C LYS A 429 5.59 28.84 18.46
N ARG A 430 5.82 27.59 18.12
CA ARG A 430 6.80 26.70 18.81
C ARG A 430 7.05 25.39 18.09
N GLN A 431 8.13 24.75 18.43
CA GLN A 431 8.32 23.31 18.24
C GLN A 431 7.58 22.55 19.35
N ILE A 432 6.79 21.52 19.01
CA ILE A 432 5.99 20.72 19.96
C ILE A 432 6.78 19.51 20.43
N THR A 433 7.33 18.74 19.49
CA THR A 433 8.17 17.56 19.80
C THR A 433 9.62 17.87 19.49
N ASP A 434 10.55 17.33 20.29
CA ASP A 434 11.99 17.51 20.10
C ASP A 434 12.73 16.24 20.55
N GLY A 435 13.75 15.87 19.78
CA GLY A 435 14.59 14.72 20.10
C GLY A 435 15.02 13.92 18.87
N ALA A 436 15.93 12.97 19.10
CA ALA A 436 16.43 12.08 18.07
C ALA A 436 15.48 10.88 17.86
N PHE A 437 14.26 11.15 17.44
CA PHE A 437 13.22 10.16 17.12
C PHE A 437 12.32 10.67 15.99
N HIS A 438 11.61 9.76 15.34
CA HIS A 438 10.73 10.06 14.22
C HIS A 438 9.28 10.10 14.68
N VAL A 439 8.59 11.22 14.43
CA VAL A 439 7.13 11.31 14.52
C VAL A 439 6.54 10.89 13.17
N GLU A 440 5.73 9.83 13.15
CA GLU A 440 5.12 9.36 11.91
C GLU A 440 3.92 10.23 11.49
N ASN A 441 2.96 10.39 12.39
CA ASN A 441 1.76 11.19 12.13
C ASN A 441 1.06 11.62 13.42
N VAL A 442 0.14 12.58 13.30
CA VAL A 442 -0.82 12.96 14.34
C VAL A 442 -2.04 12.03 14.22
N LEU A 443 -2.31 11.27 15.26
CA LEU A 443 -3.42 10.31 15.32
C LEU A 443 -4.74 10.98 15.71
N ALA A 444 -4.72 11.79 16.78
CA ALA A 444 -5.88 12.50 17.29
C ALA A 444 -5.46 13.77 18.02
N VAL A 445 -6.39 14.68 18.22
CA VAL A 445 -6.19 15.91 19.01
C VAL A 445 -7.38 16.11 19.94
N ASP A 446 -7.11 16.25 21.24
CA ASP A 446 -8.07 16.73 22.21
C ASP A 446 -7.85 18.24 22.39
N GLU A 447 -8.66 19.04 21.69
CA GLU A 447 -8.54 20.52 21.74
C GLU A 447 -8.92 21.09 23.10
N ALA A 448 -9.83 20.44 23.84
CA ALA A 448 -10.27 20.89 25.15
C ALA A 448 -9.16 20.70 26.19
N ALA A 449 -8.52 19.55 26.18
CA ALA A 449 -7.40 19.23 27.06
C ALA A 449 -6.05 19.79 26.56
N LYS A 450 -6.00 20.33 25.32
CA LYS A 450 -4.77 20.78 24.66
C LYS A 450 -3.72 19.66 24.54
N VAL A 451 -4.15 18.46 24.15
CA VAL A 451 -3.31 17.27 24.01
C VAL A 451 -3.30 16.79 22.55
N ILE A 452 -2.13 16.43 22.08
CA ILE A 452 -1.90 15.78 20.77
C ILE A 452 -1.56 14.31 21.04
N TYR A 453 -2.23 13.41 20.34
CA TYR A 453 -1.88 12.01 20.26
C TYR A 453 -1.19 11.76 18.92
N PHE A 454 -0.06 11.09 18.94
CA PHE A 454 0.75 10.87 17.75
C PHE A 454 1.45 9.52 17.79
N GLN A 455 1.80 9.00 16.62
CA GLN A 455 2.67 7.83 16.52
C GLN A 455 4.11 8.28 16.34
N ALA A 456 5.02 7.62 17.06
CA ALA A 456 6.46 7.87 16.92
C ALA A 456 7.27 6.58 17.06
N MET A 457 8.48 6.60 16.46
CA MET A 457 9.45 5.53 16.45
C MET A 457 10.79 6.01 17.03
N GLY A 458 11.48 5.11 17.73
CA GLY A 458 12.84 5.38 18.23
C GLY A 458 12.91 6.37 19.39
N VAL A 459 11.82 6.60 20.13
CA VAL A 459 11.85 7.39 21.37
C VAL A 459 12.60 6.64 22.46
N ASP A 460 12.25 5.38 22.73
CA ASP A 460 13.07 4.50 23.58
C ASP A 460 14.28 3.97 22.79
N LYS A 461 15.46 4.27 23.26
CA LYS A 461 16.73 3.88 22.62
C LYS A 461 17.13 2.42 22.86
N ASN A 462 16.42 1.71 23.75
CA ASN A 462 16.65 0.31 24.06
C ASN A 462 15.83 -0.64 23.19
N GLU A 463 14.87 -0.11 22.43
CA GLU A 463 14.04 -0.89 21.52
C GLU A 463 14.55 -0.88 20.08
N ASN A 464 13.92 -1.72 19.25
CA ASN A 464 14.04 -1.60 17.81
C ASN A 464 13.49 -0.22 17.39
N PRO A 465 14.30 0.64 16.73
CA PRO A 465 13.89 2.00 16.39
C PRO A 465 12.76 2.08 15.38
N TYR A 466 12.29 0.96 14.86
CA TYR A 466 11.15 0.89 13.94
C TYR A 466 9.84 0.51 14.64
N ASN A 467 9.86 0.16 15.93
CA ASN A 467 8.64 -0.06 16.68
C ASN A 467 7.86 1.25 16.81
N GLY A 468 6.68 1.29 16.22
CA GLY A 468 5.76 2.40 16.32
C GLY A 468 4.95 2.34 17.60
N HIS A 469 4.93 3.45 18.35
CA HIS A 469 4.19 3.56 19.59
C HIS A 469 3.27 4.78 19.60
N VAL A 470 2.20 4.71 20.39
CA VAL A 470 1.28 5.81 20.63
C VAL A 470 1.79 6.68 21.77
N TYR A 471 1.98 7.95 21.48
CA TYR A 471 2.39 8.97 22.45
C TYR A 471 1.32 10.04 22.59
N ARG A 472 1.33 10.71 23.74
CA ARG A 472 0.64 12.00 23.93
C ARG A 472 1.63 13.08 24.33
N ILE A 473 1.30 14.34 23.98
CA ILE A 473 2.06 15.53 24.38
C ILE A 473 1.12 16.72 24.46
N GLY A 474 1.39 17.69 25.34
CA GLY A 474 0.67 18.96 25.39
C GLY A 474 0.99 19.86 24.18
N PHE A 475 0.08 20.77 23.82
CA PHE A 475 0.34 21.80 22.80
C PHE A 475 1.52 22.69 23.16
N ASP A 476 1.87 22.76 24.45
CA ASP A 476 3.02 23.50 24.98
C ASP A 476 4.35 22.74 24.82
N GLY A 477 4.32 21.52 24.29
CA GLY A 477 5.48 20.65 24.12
C GLY A 477 5.90 19.91 25.38
N THR A 478 5.08 19.90 26.42
CA THR A 478 5.39 19.22 27.69
C THR A 478 4.59 17.93 27.88
N GLY A 479 5.06 17.06 28.78
CA GLY A 479 4.31 15.87 29.21
C GLY A 479 4.25 14.73 28.17
N ILE A 480 5.30 14.59 27.34
CA ILE A 480 5.40 13.44 26.44
C ILE A 480 5.30 12.13 27.23
N LYS A 481 4.40 11.24 26.81
CA LYS A 481 4.16 9.95 27.48
C LYS A 481 3.75 8.91 26.46
N GLN A 482 4.36 7.73 26.51
CA GLN A 482 3.91 6.53 25.79
C GLN A 482 2.62 5.98 26.44
N LEU A 483 1.69 5.54 25.62
CA LEU A 483 0.37 5.05 26.05
C LEU A 483 0.15 3.56 25.83
N ASP A 484 0.88 2.95 24.92
CA ASP A 484 0.80 1.53 24.58
C ASP A 484 1.96 0.72 25.16
N ASP A 485 1.94 -0.60 24.96
CA ASP A 485 2.92 -1.51 25.55
C ASP A 485 4.28 -1.38 24.85
N PRO A 486 5.38 -1.27 25.61
CA PRO A 486 6.73 -1.32 25.06
C PRO A 486 7.06 -2.70 24.48
N GLY A 487 8.05 -2.74 23.58
CA GLY A 487 8.57 -3.98 23.01
C GLY A 487 7.72 -4.59 21.90
N PHE A 488 6.66 -3.92 21.47
CA PHE A 488 5.82 -4.30 20.33
C PHE A 488 5.71 -3.16 19.31
N ASN A 489 5.36 -3.48 18.10
CA ASN A 489 5.02 -2.50 17.09
C ASN A 489 3.50 -2.34 17.02
N SER A 490 2.99 -1.15 17.32
CA SER A 490 1.59 -0.75 17.11
C SER A 490 1.39 -0.36 15.65
N ASN A 491 0.82 -1.26 14.86
CA ASN A 491 0.76 -1.13 13.40
C ASN A 491 -0.60 -0.65 12.85
N SER A 492 -1.63 -0.61 13.68
CA SER A 492 -2.96 -0.09 13.31
C SER A 492 -3.64 0.47 14.55
N ILE A 493 -3.87 1.78 14.52
CA ILE A 493 -4.39 2.53 15.65
C ILE A 493 -5.65 3.27 15.22
N SER A 494 -6.73 3.17 16.00
CA SER A 494 -8.00 3.85 15.73
C SER A 494 -8.52 4.52 17.00
N PHE A 495 -8.71 5.83 16.96
CA PHE A 495 -9.23 6.63 18.07
C PHE A 495 -10.75 6.79 18.02
N SER A 496 -11.39 6.93 19.19
CA SER A 496 -12.74 7.49 19.30
C SER A 496 -12.76 8.95 18.85
N ASP A 497 -13.92 9.46 18.44
CA ASP A 497 -14.05 10.84 17.91
C ASP A 497 -13.64 11.92 18.89
N ASP A 498 -13.83 11.67 20.19
CA ASP A 498 -13.47 12.58 21.27
C ASP A 498 -12.03 12.36 21.78
N ALA A 499 -11.28 11.48 21.15
CA ALA A 499 -9.89 11.14 21.47
C ALA A 499 -9.66 10.57 22.90
N LYS A 500 -10.70 10.09 23.59
CA LYS A 500 -10.57 9.53 24.94
C LYS A 500 -10.09 8.10 24.96
N PHE A 501 -10.40 7.34 23.90
CA PHE A 501 -10.06 5.93 23.77
C PHE A 501 -9.44 5.64 22.42
N PHE A 502 -8.61 4.60 22.37
CA PHE A 502 -8.12 4.07 21.10
C PHE A 502 -7.97 2.55 21.17
N VAL A 503 -8.20 1.91 20.02
CA VAL A 503 -7.85 0.51 19.79
C VAL A 503 -6.49 0.48 19.10
N SER A 504 -5.55 -0.30 19.63
CA SER A 504 -4.27 -0.61 19.00
C SER A 504 -4.20 -2.10 18.67
N ASN A 505 -3.78 -2.38 17.43
CA ASN A 505 -3.36 -3.70 17.01
C ASN A 505 -1.83 -3.72 16.99
N PHE A 506 -1.22 -4.70 17.64
CA PHE A 506 0.22 -4.73 17.82
C PHE A 506 0.76 -6.16 17.80
N SER A 507 1.98 -6.29 17.35
CA SER A 507 2.78 -7.52 17.40
C SER A 507 4.26 -7.21 17.21
N ARG A 508 5.09 -8.21 17.40
CA ARG A 508 6.41 -8.31 16.78
C ARG A 508 6.34 -9.34 15.65
N VAL A 509 7.36 -9.38 14.81
CA VAL A 509 7.45 -10.40 13.76
C VAL A 509 7.51 -11.83 14.34
N ASP A 510 8.01 -11.96 15.58
CA ASP A 510 8.17 -13.22 16.32
C ASP A 510 7.11 -13.42 17.42
N SER A 511 5.95 -12.76 17.30
CA SER A 511 4.86 -12.92 18.29
C SER A 511 3.49 -12.98 17.62
N THR A 512 2.55 -13.66 18.27
CA THR A 512 1.14 -13.67 17.87
C THR A 512 0.57 -12.25 17.92
N PRO A 513 -0.16 -11.80 16.87
CA PRO A 513 -0.83 -10.50 16.87
C PRO A 513 -1.87 -10.37 17.97
N GLN A 514 -1.92 -9.20 18.58
CA GLN A 514 -2.83 -8.86 19.67
C GLN A 514 -3.55 -7.55 19.39
N SER A 515 -4.70 -7.36 20.04
CA SER A 515 -5.49 -6.14 19.98
C SER A 515 -5.94 -5.74 21.39
N ALA A 516 -5.84 -4.46 21.69
CA ALA A 516 -6.27 -3.94 22.99
C ALA A 516 -6.89 -2.55 22.86
N LEU A 517 -7.76 -2.23 23.80
CA LEU A 517 -8.30 -0.89 24.02
C LEU A 517 -7.46 -0.18 25.06
N TYR A 518 -7.15 1.08 24.82
CA TYR A 518 -6.44 1.98 25.71
C TYR A 518 -7.26 3.24 25.97
N ASP A 519 -7.15 3.80 27.17
CA ASP A 519 -7.63 5.16 27.45
C ASP A 519 -6.52 6.20 27.29
N GLY A 520 -6.87 7.48 27.31
CA GLY A 520 -5.91 8.62 27.18
C GLY A 520 -4.85 8.68 28.29
N THR A 521 -4.93 7.84 29.32
CA THR A 521 -3.90 7.68 30.36
C THR A 521 -2.92 6.53 30.09
N GLY A 522 -3.23 5.66 29.11
CA GLY A 522 -2.46 4.47 28.75
C GLY A 522 -2.92 3.22 29.53
N ARG A 523 -4.11 3.23 30.12
CA ARG A 523 -4.66 2.03 30.76
C ARG A 523 -5.18 1.06 29.69
N LYS A 524 -4.61 -0.13 29.68
CA LYS A 524 -4.90 -1.21 28.73
C LYS A 524 -6.09 -2.05 29.18
N THR A 525 -6.94 -2.42 28.22
CA THR A 525 -7.93 -3.50 28.32
C THR A 525 -7.70 -4.46 27.15
N PRO A 526 -7.22 -5.70 27.38
CA PRO A 526 -7.05 -6.67 26.31
C PRO A 526 -8.39 -6.97 25.62
N LEU A 527 -8.37 -7.13 24.30
CA LEU A 527 -9.56 -7.45 23.51
C LEU A 527 -9.45 -8.82 22.84
N GLN A 528 -8.45 -9.00 21.97
CA GLN A 528 -8.27 -10.22 21.18
C GLN A 528 -6.80 -10.58 21.00
N GLU A 529 -6.56 -11.89 20.79
CA GLU A 529 -5.32 -12.45 20.29
C GLU A 529 -5.64 -13.30 19.04
N ALA A 530 -4.80 -13.22 18.02
CA ALA A 530 -5.01 -13.92 16.76
C ALA A 530 -4.96 -15.45 16.96
N ASP A 531 -5.88 -16.17 16.31
CA ASP A 531 -5.86 -17.62 16.30
C ASP A 531 -4.87 -18.11 15.20
N LEU A 532 -3.70 -18.56 15.64
CA LEU A 532 -2.67 -19.20 14.81
C LEU A 532 -2.58 -20.71 15.07
N SER A 533 -3.56 -21.32 15.75
CA SER A 533 -3.50 -22.72 16.16
C SER A 533 -3.31 -23.69 14.99
N LEU A 534 -4.04 -23.48 13.90
CA LEU A 534 -3.92 -24.31 12.70
C LEU A 534 -2.54 -24.12 12.01
N LEU A 535 -2.01 -22.91 12.05
CA LEU A 535 -0.70 -22.61 11.48
C LEU A 535 0.41 -23.32 12.29
N PHE A 536 0.34 -23.27 13.63
CA PHE A 536 1.27 -23.99 14.51
C PHE A 536 1.12 -25.52 14.40
N ALA A 537 -0.10 -26.03 14.24
CA ALA A 537 -0.35 -27.44 13.99
C ALA A 537 0.29 -27.91 12.65
N ALA A 538 0.40 -27.02 11.66
CA ALA A 538 1.10 -27.29 10.40
C ALA A 538 2.63 -27.21 10.53
N GLY A 539 3.17 -26.88 11.72
CA GLY A 539 4.60 -26.84 12.01
C GLY A 539 5.26 -25.47 11.88
N TYR A 540 4.50 -24.39 11.68
CA TYR A 540 5.02 -23.01 11.61
C TYR A 540 5.85 -22.64 12.82
N LYS A 541 6.95 -21.95 12.59
CA LYS A 541 7.81 -21.36 13.61
C LYS A 541 8.07 -19.89 13.25
N PHE A 542 8.04 -19.03 14.24
CA PHE A 542 8.35 -17.62 14.06
C PHE A 542 9.80 -17.40 13.56
N PRO A 543 10.05 -16.36 12.77
CA PRO A 543 11.40 -15.96 12.39
C PRO A 543 12.16 -15.45 13.61
N THR A 544 13.48 -15.40 13.48
CA THR A 544 14.39 -14.96 14.56
C THR A 544 14.86 -13.54 14.26
N PRO A 545 14.56 -12.54 15.11
CA PRO A 545 15.11 -11.19 14.94
C PRO A 545 16.62 -11.19 15.18
N PHE A 546 17.33 -10.33 14.46
CA PHE A 546 18.76 -10.11 14.66
C PHE A 546 19.13 -8.64 14.47
N LYS A 547 20.30 -8.29 15.00
CA LYS A 547 20.94 -6.99 14.82
C LYS A 547 22.40 -7.19 14.38
N VAL A 548 22.80 -6.39 13.39
CA VAL A 548 24.18 -6.36 12.84
C VAL A 548 24.61 -4.91 12.64
N LYS A 549 25.88 -4.70 12.32
CA LYS A 549 26.38 -3.38 11.94
C LYS A 549 26.31 -3.19 10.41
N ALA A 550 26.04 -1.96 9.98
CA ALA A 550 26.27 -1.54 8.61
C ALA A 550 27.78 -1.62 8.25
N ALA A 551 28.11 -1.46 7.00
CA ALA A 551 29.48 -1.50 6.52
C ALA A 551 30.37 -0.40 7.12
N ASP A 552 29.80 0.67 7.67
CA ASP A 552 30.53 1.70 8.43
C ASP A 552 31.01 1.21 9.81
N GLY A 553 30.61 0.03 10.26
CA GLY A 553 30.93 -0.54 11.56
C GLY A 553 30.25 0.12 12.76
N VAL A 554 29.42 1.13 12.55
CA VAL A 554 28.81 1.95 13.60
C VAL A 554 27.28 1.85 13.61
N THR A 555 26.64 2.02 12.47
CA THR A 555 25.17 2.05 12.33
C THR A 555 24.58 0.67 12.60
N ASP A 556 23.60 0.60 13.50
CA ASP A 556 22.84 -0.64 13.74
C ASP A 556 21.81 -0.86 12.64
N LEU A 557 21.81 -2.07 12.07
CA LEU A 557 20.83 -2.58 11.14
C LEU A 557 20.06 -3.72 11.81
N TYR A 558 18.77 -3.77 11.54
CA TYR A 558 17.83 -4.73 12.10
C TYR A 558 17.31 -5.63 11.01
N GLY A 559 17.10 -6.91 11.32
CA GLY A 559 16.61 -7.86 10.34
C GLY A 559 15.99 -9.10 10.96
N TYR A 560 15.46 -9.97 10.11
CA TYR A 560 14.79 -11.20 10.49
C TYR A 560 15.34 -12.38 9.71
N MET A 561 15.54 -13.50 10.41
CA MET A 561 16.05 -14.75 9.86
C MET A 561 14.93 -15.78 9.86
N TYR A 562 14.58 -16.25 8.68
CA TYR A 562 13.59 -17.30 8.42
C TYR A 562 14.32 -18.60 8.17
N LYS A 563 13.99 -19.62 8.95
CA LYS A 563 14.60 -20.95 8.89
C LYS A 563 13.59 -21.97 8.40
N PRO A 564 14.02 -23.07 7.78
CA PRO A 564 13.14 -24.22 7.58
C PRO A 564 12.46 -24.65 8.89
N PHE A 565 11.20 -25.03 8.85
CA PHE A 565 10.50 -25.46 10.07
C PHE A 565 11.03 -26.79 10.61
N ASP A 566 11.68 -27.59 9.74
CA ASP A 566 12.45 -28.78 10.07
C ASP A 566 13.96 -28.48 10.30
N PHE A 567 14.30 -27.24 10.61
CA PHE A 567 15.69 -26.78 10.79
C PHE A 567 16.50 -27.67 11.73
N ASP A 568 17.68 -28.07 11.25
CA ASP A 568 18.69 -28.87 11.97
C ASP A 568 20.01 -28.07 12.08
N SER A 569 20.37 -27.67 13.29
CA SER A 569 21.58 -26.86 13.55
C SER A 569 22.91 -27.58 13.26
N THR A 570 22.88 -28.88 13.02
CA THR A 570 24.07 -29.69 12.64
C THR A 570 24.36 -29.64 11.14
N LYS A 571 23.40 -29.16 10.32
CA LYS A 571 23.57 -28.97 8.89
C LYS A 571 24.01 -27.57 8.53
N THR A 572 24.50 -27.40 7.32
CA THR A 572 24.79 -26.08 6.74
C THR A 572 23.81 -25.74 5.62
N TYR A 573 23.36 -24.50 5.58
CA TYR A 573 22.32 -24.03 4.68
C TYR A 573 22.85 -22.88 3.82
N PRO A 574 22.52 -22.83 2.52
CA PRO A 574 22.70 -21.63 1.74
C PRO A 574 21.87 -20.48 2.36
N ILE A 575 22.34 -19.25 2.16
CA ILE A 575 21.63 -18.07 2.62
C ILE A 575 21.09 -17.27 1.43
N ILE A 576 19.84 -16.84 1.50
CA ILE A 576 19.18 -15.98 0.51
C ILE A 576 18.76 -14.69 1.19
N ASP A 577 19.20 -13.58 0.64
CA ASP A 577 18.82 -12.25 1.08
C ASP A 577 17.62 -11.76 0.26
N TYR A 578 16.46 -11.57 0.90
CA TYR A 578 15.31 -10.94 0.29
C TYR A 578 15.39 -9.43 0.50
N VAL A 579 15.58 -8.72 -0.58
CA VAL A 579 15.79 -7.27 -0.55
C VAL A 579 14.61 -6.52 -1.18
N TYR A 580 14.20 -5.45 -0.54
CA TYR A 580 13.36 -4.40 -1.12
C TYR A 580 13.88 -3.05 -0.62
N PRO A 581 15.03 -2.60 -1.09
CA PRO A 581 15.52 -1.29 -0.74
C PRO A 581 14.84 -0.28 -1.66
N GLY A 582 13.89 0.34 -1.14
CA GLY A 582 13.51 1.63 -1.66
C GLY A 582 13.76 2.60 -0.51
N PRO A 583 14.14 3.84 -0.72
CA PRO A 583 14.24 4.78 0.39
C PRO A 583 12.93 4.98 1.15
N GLN A 584 11.81 4.50 0.63
CA GLN A 584 10.52 4.52 1.31
C GLN A 584 10.27 3.35 2.28
N VAL A 585 11.06 2.26 2.22
CA VAL A 585 10.93 1.07 3.08
C VAL A 585 12.27 0.34 3.22
N GLU A 586 12.40 -0.56 4.17
CA GLU A 586 13.59 -1.44 4.31
C GLU A 586 13.35 -2.89 3.88
N GLY A 587 12.19 -3.22 3.32
CA GLY A 587 11.85 -4.62 3.01
C GLY A 587 11.53 -5.47 4.23
N ASN A 588 11.63 -4.91 5.43
CA ASN A 588 11.29 -5.54 6.71
C ASN A 588 9.86 -5.19 7.14
N SER A 589 9.22 -6.11 7.86
CA SER A 589 8.02 -5.81 8.63
C SER A 589 8.35 -5.96 10.11
N GLU A 590 8.04 -4.96 10.92
CA GLU A 590 8.24 -5.01 12.37
C GLU A 590 7.10 -5.74 13.09
N ALA A 591 6.02 -6.02 12.37
CA ALA A 591 4.87 -6.77 12.86
C ALA A 591 4.77 -8.13 12.15
N TRP A 592 4.18 -9.09 12.81
CA TRP A 592 3.85 -10.37 12.21
C TRP A 592 2.92 -10.19 10.99
N SER A 593 3.21 -10.89 9.92
CA SER A 593 2.44 -10.86 8.68
C SER A 593 2.28 -12.28 8.12
N ARG A 594 1.15 -12.54 7.48
CA ARG A 594 0.87 -13.79 6.75
C ARG A 594 1.42 -13.81 5.32
N GLY A 595 2.31 -12.89 4.99
CA GLY A 595 2.91 -12.77 3.65
C GLY A 595 4.12 -13.68 3.46
N PHE A 596 3.93 -15.01 3.49
CA PHE A 596 5.00 -16.01 3.58
C PHE A 596 5.82 -16.26 2.31
N THR A 597 5.32 -15.91 1.14
CA THR A 597 5.82 -16.44 -0.14
C THR A 597 7.33 -16.22 -0.36
N ARG A 598 7.84 -15.05 -0.02
CA ARG A 598 9.22 -14.64 -0.35
C ARG A 598 10.22 -14.91 0.77
N THR A 599 9.76 -15.18 1.97
CA THR A 599 10.55 -15.40 3.17
C THR A 599 10.32 -16.79 3.74
N ASP A 600 9.35 -16.98 4.62
CA ASP A 600 9.08 -18.26 5.28
C ASP A 600 8.94 -19.42 4.29
N ARG A 601 8.11 -19.26 3.26
CA ARG A 601 7.85 -20.32 2.29
C ARG A 601 9.10 -20.70 1.51
N LEU A 602 9.89 -19.70 1.08
CA LEU A 602 11.16 -19.97 0.38
C LEU A 602 12.16 -20.68 1.29
N ALA A 603 12.19 -20.32 2.59
CA ALA A 603 13.03 -21.00 3.56
C ALA A 603 12.70 -22.52 3.67
N GLN A 604 11.42 -22.90 3.49
CA GLN A 604 11.01 -24.30 3.61
C GLN A 604 11.62 -25.21 2.55
N ILE A 605 12.10 -24.65 1.43
CA ILE A 605 12.85 -25.43 0.42
C ILE A 605 14.17 -25.98 1.00
N GLY A 606 14.76 -25.30 1.98
CA GLY A 606 16.04 -25.71 2.58
C GLY A 606 17.08 -24.57 2.65
N PHE A 607 16.60 -23.33 2.74
CA PHE A 607 17.45 -22.14 2.82
C PHE A 607 17.30 -21.43 4.15
N ILE A 608 18.33 -20.71 4.56
CA ILE A 608 18.19 -19.60 5.47
C ILE A 608 17.80 -18.40 4.62
N VAL A 609 16.64 -17.81 4.86
CA VAL A 609 16.22 -16.58 4.19
C VAL A 609 16.33 -15.44 5.21
N ILE A 610 16.87 -14.31 4.79
CA ILE A 610 16.93 -13.12 5.64
C ILE A 610 16.26 -11.94 4.97
N THR A 611 15.81 -10.99 5.79
CA THR A 611 15.57 -9.61 5.44
C THR A 611 16.37 -8.74 6.38
N VAL A 612 17.04 -7.71 5.89
CA VAL A 612 17.80 -6.78 6.72
C VAL A 612 17.73 -5.38 6.14
N GLY A 613 17.68 -4.38 7.02
CA GLY A 613 17.74 -2.98 6.61
C GLY A 613 19.11 -2.58 6.11
N ASN A 614 19.17 -1.43 5.45
CA ASN A 614 20.44 -0.80 5.04
C ASN A 614 20.34 0.72 5.21
N ARG A 615 21.44 1.40 5.31
CA ARG A 615 21.45 2.88 5.27
C ARG A 615 20.84 3.35 3.96
N GLY A 616 20.00 4.38 4.03
CA GLY A 616 19.19 4.84 2.92
C GLY A 616 17.82 4.14 2.80
N GLY A 617 17.50 3.24 3.74
CA GLY A 617 16.21 2.56 3.80
C GLY A 617 15.12 3.39 4.47
N HIS A 618 14.41 2.81 5.41
CA HIS A 618 13.16 3.30 6.00
C HIS A 618 13.17 4.77 6.46
N PRO A 619 12.12 5.57 6.15
CA PRO A 619 12.04 6.98 6.55
C PRO A 619 11.91 7.18 8.07
N ASN A 620 11.58 6.16 8.86
CA ASN A 620 11.29 6.26 10.30
C ASN A 620 12.54 6.38 11.18
N ARG A 621 13.64 6.81 10.58
CA ARG A 621 14.88 7.19 11.28
C ARG A 621 15.24 8.65 10.97
N SER A 622 16.50 9.04 11.17
CA SER A 622 16.94 10.40 10.83
C SER A 622 16.92 10.66 9.32
N LYS A 623 16.73 11.90 8.92
CA LYS A 623 16.73 12.31 7.50
C LYS A 623 18.00 11.92 6.77
N TRP A 624 19.18 12.02 7.40
CA TRP A 624 20.46 11.61 6.80
C TRP A 624 20.61 10.10 6.68
N TYR A 625 20.03 9.29 7.61
CA TYR A 625 19.97 7.84 7.42
C TYR A 625 19.09 7.51 6.21
N HIS A 626 17.88 8.06 6.17
CA HIS A 626 16.92 7.86 5.08
C HIS A 626 17.47 8.30 3.71
N ASN A 627 18.18 9.43 3.67
CA ASN A 627 18.72 9.98 2.42
C ASN A 627 20.17 9.56 2.12
N PHE A 628 20.68 8.53 2.77
CA PHE A 628 22.05 8.04 2.54
C PHE A 628 22.29 7.67 1.07
N GLY A 629 21.26 7.17 0.38
CA GLY A 629 21.30 6.83 -1.05
C GLY A 629 21.04 8.00 -2.02
N TYR A 630 20.76 9.21 -1.53
CA TYR A 630 20.48 10.35 -2.40
C TYR A 630 21.69 10.71 -3.26
N GLY A 631 21.53 10.68 -4.59
CA GLY A 631 22.63 10.82 -5.56
C GLY A 631 23.43 9.54 -5.83
N ASN A 632 23.13 8.42 -5.16
CA ASN A 632 23.80 7.12 -5.36
C ASN A 632 22.80 5.94 -5.26
N LEU A 633 21.67 6.04 -5.92
CA LEU A 633 20.54 5.15 -5.73
C LEU A 633 20.78 3.69 -6.16
N ARG A 634 21.76 3.41 -7.08
CA ARG A 634 22.08 2.04 -7.48
C ARG A 634 22.84 1.27 -6.39
N ASP A 635 23.84 1.88 -5.76
CA ASP A 635 24.85 1.13 -4.99
C ASP A 635 24.73 1.32 -3.47
N TYR A 636 23.95 2.29 -3.00
CA TYR A 636 23.98 2.76 -1.61
C TYR A 636 23.76 1.69 -0.51
N GLY A 637 22.99 0.65 -0.79
CA GLY A 637 22.67 -0.39 0.21
C GLY A 637 23.46 -1.69 0.05
N LEU A 638 24.19 -1.86 -1.07
CA LEU A 638 24.80 -3.15 -1.44
C LEU A 638 25.86 -3.62 -0.46
N GLU A 639 26.71 -2.70 -0.01
CA GLU A 639 27.80 -3.01 0.94
C GLU A 639 27.24 -3.41 2.30
N ASP A 640 26.18 -2.75 2.76
CA ASP A 640 25.50 -3.05 4.03
C ASP A 640 24.89 -4.46 4.01
N GLN A 641 24.21 -4.85 2.91
CA GLN A 641 23.63 -6.17 2.74
C GLN A 641 24.70 -7.26 2.75
N LYS A 642 25.77 -7.09 1.98
CA LYS A 642 26.90 -8.01 1.96
C LYS A 642 27.53 -8.16 3.34
N TYR A 643 27.79 -7.06 4.04
CA TYR A 643 28.42 -7.05 5.35
C TYR A 643 27.53 -7.69 6.42
N ALA A 644 26.20 -7.49 6.33
CA ALA A 644 25.24 -8.16 7.20
C ALA A 644 25.32 -9.69 7.06
N ILE A 645 25.33 -10.21 5.83
CA ILE A 645 25.44 -11.66 5.55
C ILE A 645 26.75 -12.21 6.12
N GLN A 646 27.88 -11.51 5.92
CA GLN A 646 29.19 -11.91 6.46
C GLN A 646 29.18 -12.00 7.99
N GLN A 647 28.56 -11.03 8.68
CA GLN A 647 28.44 -11.05 10.15
C GLN A 647 27.57 -12.21 10.63
N LEU A 648 26.46 -12.51 9.93
CA LEU A 648 25.60 -13.64 10.27
C LEU A 648 26.31 -14.98 10.07
N ALA A 649 27.04 -15.16 8.98
CA ALA A 649 27.82 -16.37 8.73
C ALA A 649 28.96 -16.56 9.75
N ALA A 650 29.59 -15.47 10.18
CA ALA A 650 30.60 -15.52 11.26
C ALA A 650 29.98 -15.91 12.61
N ARG A 651 28.72 -15.50 12.87
CA ARG A 651 27.99 -15.77 14.11
C ARG A 651 27.37 -17.17 14.13
N TYR A 652 26.86 -17.65 12.99
CA TYR A 652 26.10 -18.89 12.89
C TYR A 652 26.74 -19.88 11.92
N LYS A 653 27.33 -20.96 12.45
CA LYS A 653 28.05 -22.00 11.68
C LYS A 653 27.15 -22.76 10.70
N PHE A 654 25.84 -22.72 10.87
CA PHE A 654 24.90 -23.33 9.95
C PHE A 654 24.67 -22.53 8.67
N ILE A 655 25.21 -21.32 8.54
CA ILE A 655 25.16 -20.51 7.32
C ILE A 655 26.38 -20.78 6.47
N ASP A 656 26.16 -21.18 5.23
CA ASP A 656 27.20 -21.39 4.24
C ASP A 656 27.43 -20.10 3.42
N ILE A 657 28.52 -19.40 3.73
CA ILE A 657 28.88 -18.13 3.08
C ILE A 657 29.33 -18.30 1.62
N ASP A 658 29.63 -19.53 1.18
CA ASP A 658 30.02 -19.81 -0.20
C ASP A 658 28.80 -20.06 -1.11
N ARG A 659 27.59 -20.14 -0.53
CA ARG A 659 26.32 -20.37 -1.23
C ARG A 659 25.30 -19.26 -0.92
N VAL A 660 25.60 -18.04 -1.40
CA VAL A 660 24.78 -16.84 -1.15
C VAL A 660 23.88 -16.54 -2.35
N GLY A 661 22.58 -16.44 -2.11
CA GLY A 661 21.58 -15.94 -3.06
C GLY A 661 21.06 -14.56 -2.69
N ILE A 662 20.44 -13.90 -3.65
CA ILE A 662 19.74 -12.62 -3.46
C ILE A 662 18.48 -12.56 -4.32
N HIS A 663 17.40 -12.00 -3.77
CA HIS A 663 16.10 -11.95 -4.41
C HIS A 663 15.37 -10.64 -4.11
N GLY A 664 14.73 -10.07 -5.11
CA GLY A 664 13.88 -8.91 -4.92
C GLY A 664 12.95 -8.62 -6.09
N HIS A 665 11.94 -7.80 -5.82
CA HIS A 665 10.94 -7.36 -6.78
C HIS A 665 10.96 -5.83 -6.90
N SER A 666 10.72 -5.27 -8.09
CA SER A 666 10.69 -3.81 -8.30
C SER A 666 12.03 -3.17 -7.91
N GLY A 667 12.07 -2.23 -6.98
CA GLY A 667 13.32 -1.73 -6.40
C GLY A 667 14.24 -2.83 -5.88
N GLY A 668 13.68 -3.94 -5.35
CA GLY A 668 14.44 -5.13 -4.98
C GLY A 668 15.02 -5.88 -6.17
N GLY A 669 14.32 -5.91 -7.30
CA GLY A 669 14.86 -6.41 -8.59
C GLY A 669 16.02 -5.57 -9.09
N PHE A 670 15.92 -4.26 -8.96
CA PHE A 670 17.02 -3.33 -9.24
C PHE A 670 18.25 -3.65 -8.38
N MET A 671 18.08 -3.76 -7.05
CA MET A 671 19.18 -4.04 -6.13
C MET A 671 19.74 -5.46 -6.31
N SER A 672 18.92 -6.49 -6.47
CA SER A 672 19.42 -7.86 -6.61
C SER A 672 20.26 -8.04 -7.88
N THR A 673 19.92 -7.36 -8.98
CA THR A 673 20.75 -7.31 -10.16
C THR A 673 22.04 -6.51 -9.92
N ALA A 674 21.96 -5.33 -9.31
CA ALA A 674 23.14 -4.55 -8.95
C ALA A 674 24.10 -5.35 -8.07
N ALA A 675 23.59 -6.05 -7.06
CA ALA A 675 24.38 -6.85 -6.11
C ALA A 675 25.20 -7.97 -6.77
N ILE A 676 24.57 -8.76 -7.64
CA ILE A 676 25.28 -9.87 -8.32
C ILE A 676 26.29 -9.35 -9.36
N LEU A 677 26.07 -8.15 -9.89
CA LEU A 677 27.01 -7.51 -10.84
C LEU A 677 28.14 -6.77 -10.13
N GLU A 678 27.89 -6.14 -8.97
CA GLU A 678 28.90 -5.40 -8.23
C GLU A 678 29.77 -6.33 -7.35
N TYR A 679 29.16 -7.41 -6.79
CA TYR A 679 29.85 -8.41 -5.98
C TYR A 679 29.75 -9.81 -6.62
N PRO A 680 30.29 -10.02 -7.84
CA PRO A 680 30.07 -11.25 -8.62
C PRO A 680 30.73 -12.50 -8.00
N ASP A 681 31.71 -12.34 -7.12
CA ASP A 681 32.35 -13.42 -6.41
C ASP A 681 31.62 -13.78 -5.09
N PHE A 682 30.74 -12.90 -4.62
CA PHE A 682 29.97 -13.10 -3.38
C PHE A 682 28.60 -13.71 -3.64
N PHE A 683 27.76 -13.08 -4.44
CA PHE A 683 26.44 -13.59 -4.79
C PHE A 683 26.54 -14.63 -5.92
N LYS A 684 26.06 -15.86 -5.63
CA LYS A 684 26.16 -17.01 -6.56
C LYS A 684 24.92 -17.12 -7.46
N ALA A 685 23.75 -16.80 -6.93
CA ALA A 685 22.49 -16.83 -7.65
C ALA A 685 21.61 -15.61 -7.30
N ALA A 686 20.95 -15.07 -8.32
CA ALA A 686 19.99 -13.97 -8.14
C ALA A 686 18.71 -14.21 -8.92
N VAL A 687 17.57 -13.82 -8.32
CA VAL A 687 16.27 -13.74 -9.00
C VAL A 687 15.79 -12.29 -8.92
N SER A 688 15.78 -11.63 -10.05
CA SER A 688 15.49 -10.20 -10.19
C SER A 688 14.16 -10.00 -10.89
N CYS A 689 13.16 -9.46 -10.18
CA CYS A 689 11.79 -9.39 -10.65
C CYS A 689 11.38 -7.96 -10.91
N ALA A 690 10.89 -7.66 -12.12
CA ALA A 690 10.32 -6.38 -12.53
C ALA A 690 11.17 -5.17 -12.07
N GLY A 691 12.50 -5.28 -12.16
CA GLY A 691 13.44 -4.29 -11.63
C GLY A 691 13.53 -3.04 -12.50
N ASN A 692 13.54 -1.87 -11.86
CA ASN A 692 13.76 -0.58 -12.50
C ASN A 692 15.27 -0.35 -12.77
N HIS A 693 15.87 -1.21 -13.58
CA HIS A 693 17.31 -1.31 -13.83
C HIS A 693 17.95 -0.06 -14.43
N ASP A 694 17.14 0.75 -15.10
CA ASP A 694 17.52 2.03 -15.69
C ASP A 694 16.53 3.10 -15.21
N ASN A 695 16.83 3.74 -14.11
CA ASN A 695 15.96 4.76 -13.54
C ASN A 695 15.89 6.05 -14.38
N SER A 696 16.63 6.16 -15.50
CA SER A 696 16.44 7.24 -16.48
C SER A 696 15.20 7.02 -17.38
N ILE A 697 14.63 5.81 -17.37
CA ILE A 697 13.40 5.45 -18.09
C ILE A 697 12.30 4.94 -17.17
N TYR A 698 12.47 5.09 -15.86
CA TYR A 698 11.46 4.79 -14.86
C TYR A 698 10.67 6.05 -14.50
N ASN A 699 9.61 5.89 -13.75
CA ASN A 699 8.72 6.94 -13.29
C ASN A 699 9.49 8.05 -12.56
N ARG A 700 9.30 9.31 -12.99
CA ARG A 700 9.99 10.47 -12.41
C ARG A 700 9.78 10.62 -10.92
N TRP A 701 8.54 10.37 -10.42
CA TRP A 701 8.19 10.56 -9.03
C TRP A 701 9.09 9.80 -8.07
N TRP A 702 9.38 8.54 -8.38
CA TRP A 702 10.30 7.74 -7.59
C TRP A 702 11.75 8.10 -7.88
N SER A 703 12.10 8.22 -9.15
CA SER A 703 13.49 8.40 -9.59
C SER A 703 14.07 9.77 -9.21
N GLU A 704 13.33 10.85 -9.49
CA GLU A 704 13.78 12.21 -9.15
C GLU A 704 13.74 12.47 -7.64
N GLN A 705 12.76 11.91 -6.92
CA GLN A 705 12.65 12.06 -5.47
C GLN A 705 13.84 11.42 -4.75
N HIS A 706 14.13 10.16 -5.06
CA HIS A 706 15.09 9.37 -4.28
C HIS A 706 16.53 9.51 -4.74
N HIS A 707 16.76 9.76 -6.02
CA HIS A 707 18.10 10.03 -6.54
C HIS A 707 18.44 11.52 -6.56
N GLY A 708 17.47 12.37 -6.77
CA GLY A 708 17.62 13.81 -6.97
C GLY A 708 17.66 14.17 -8.46
N ILE A 709 17.28 15.42 -8.75
CA ILE A 709 17.38 16.04 -10.06
C ILE A 709 18.06 17.39 -9.92
N LEU A 710 18.89 17.75 -10.90
CA LEU A 710 19.57 19.03 -10.93
C LEU A 710 18.71 20.06 -11.65
N GLU A 711 18.28 21.10 -10.95
CA GLU A 711 17.66 22.31 -11.51
C GLU A 711 18.75 23.27 -11.96
N GLU A 712 18.74 23.68 -13.22
CA GLU A 712 19.68 24.65 -13.79
C GLU A 712 18.94 25.81 -14.42
N ILE A 713 19.41 27.02 -14.14
CA ILE A 713 18.95 28.22 -14.81
C ILE A 713 19.87 28.46 -16.03
N THR A 714 19.28 28.45 -17.21
CA THR A 714 20.02 28.71 -18.45
C THR A 714 20.45 30.17 -18.58
N ALA A 715 21.35 30.48 -19.51
CA ALA A 715 21.79 31.85 -19.79
C ALA A 715 20.62 32.78 -20.23
N SER A 716 19.52 32.21 -20.75
CA SER A 716 18.29 32.94 -21.11
C SER A 716 17.35 33.17 -19.96
N GLY A 717 17.69 32.68 -18.77
CA GLY A 717 16.81 32.75 -17.58
C GLY A 717 15.77 31.62 -17.46
N ASP A 718 15.78 30.65 -18.36
CA ASP A 718 14.89 29.50 -18.35
C ASP A 718 15.39 28.43 -17.37
N THR A 719 14.47 27.75 -16.69
CA THR A 719 14.79 26.60 -15.83
C THR A 719 14.80 25.32 -16.64
N THR A 720 15.84 24.51 -16.48
CA THR A 720 15.95 23.16 -17.05
C THR A 720 16.27 22.14 -15.97
N PHE A 721 15.98 20.86 -16.26
CA PHE A 721 16.20 19.76 -15.32
C PHE A 721 17.10 18.71 -15.95
N LYS A 722 18.18 18.35 -15.25
CA LYS A 722 19.11 17.31 -15.65
C LYS A 722 19.07 16.13 -14.69
N TYR A 723 18.94 14.95 -15.25
CA TYR A 723 18.94 13.69 -14.50
C TYR A 723 20.01 12.75 -15.02
N SER A 724 20.81 12.19 -14.13
CA SER A 724 21.85 11.21 -14.46
C SER A 724 21.96 10.21 -13.31
N ILE A 725 21.95 8.94 -13.62
CA ILE A 725 22.02 7.85 -12.63
C ILE A 725 22.81 6.68 -13.21
N ASP A 726 23.56 5.98 -12.36
CA ASP A 726 24.20 4.72 -12.69
C ASP A 726 23.18 3.62 -12.96
N LYS A 727 23.42 2.78 -13.95
CA LYS A 727 22.47 1.78 -14.45
C LYS A 727 23.05 0.38 -14.33
N ASN A 728 22.17 -0.61 -14.11
CA ASN A 728 22.61 -2.00 -14.02
C ASN A 728 23.26 -2.51 -15.33
N GLN A 729 22.75 -2.08 -16.48
CA GLN A 729 23.33 -2.48 -17.78
C GLN A 729 24.78 -2.01 -17.97
N ASP A 730 25.22 -0.95 -17.29
CA ASP A 730 26.58 -0.41 -17.44
C ASP A 730 27.65 -1.36 -16.86
N ILE A 731 27.25 -2.21 -15.89
CA ILE A 731 28.13 -3.17 -15.24
C ILE A 731 27.81 -4.65 -15.57
N ALA A 732 26.98 -4.88 -16.62
CA ALA A 732 26.55 -6.22 -17.04
C ALA A 732 27.73 -7.17 -17.34
N GLY A 733 28.87 -6.63 -17.78
CA GLY A 733 30.13 -7.38 -18.03
C GLY A 733 30.71 -8.10 -16.81
N ASN A 734 30.32 -7.70 -15.59
CA ASN A 734 30.87 -8.27 -14.36
C ASN A 734 30.19 -9.59 -13.96
N LEU A 735 29.06 -9.97 -14.54
CA LEU A 735 28.32 -11.17 -14.17
C LEU A 735 29.23 -12.42 -14.17
N LYS A 736 29.31 -13.14 -13.03
CA LYS A 736 29.95 -14.45 -12.89
C LYS A 736 28.99 -15.52 -12.38
N GLY A 737 28.08 -15.16 -11.50
CA GLY A 737 27.05 -16.03 -10.95
C GLY A 737 25.87 -16.25 -11.89
N HIS A 738 24.79 -16.80 -11.35
CA HIS A 738 23.58 -17.18 -12.07
C HIS A 738 22.47 -16.14 -11.85
N LEU A 739 22.02 -15.48 -12.92
CA LEU A 739 21.01 -14.44 -12.90
C LEU A 739 19.77 -14.86 -13.68
N MET A 740 18.61 -14.84 -13.02
CA MET A 740 17.30 -14.95 -13.65
C MET A 740 16.58 -13.61 -13.57
N LEU A 741 16.23 -13.07 -14.74
CA LEU A 741 15.46 -11.82 -14.89
C LEU A 741 14.00 -12.16 -15.16
N VAL A 742 13.06 -11.54 -14.44
CA VAL A 742 11.62 -11.81 -14.58
C VAL A 742 10.87 -10.50 -14.81
N THR A 743 9.91 -10.50 -15.75
CA THR A 743 9.06 -9.33 -16.02
C THR A 743 7.67 -9.75 -16.51
N GLY A 744 6.64 -8.95 -16.19
CA GLY A 744 5.35 -9.03 -16.88
C GLY A 744 5.42 -8.25 -18.20
N ASP A 745 4.80 -8.76 -19.28
CA ASP A 745 4.87 -8.11 -20.60
C ASP A 745 4.01 -6.84 -20.72
N ILE A 746 3.00 -6.69 -19.84
CA ILE A 746 2.16 -5.48 -19.76
C ILE A 746 2.38 -4.67 -18.46
N ASP A 747 3.57 -4.74 -17.90
CA ASP A 747 3.93 -3.91 -16.75
C ASP A 747 3.96 -2.43 -17.15
N ASP A 748 2.96 -1.69 -16.70
CA ASP A 748 2.79 -0.25 -16.94
C ASP A 748 3.39 0.63 -15.82
N ASN A 749 3.96 0.02 -14.80
CA ASN A 749 4.70 0.68 -13.73
C ASN A 749 6.21 0.69 -14.04
N VAL A 750 6.84 -0.50 -14.01
CA VAL A 750 8.23 -0.67 -14.44
C VAL A 750 8.23 -1.30 -15.82
N SER A 751 8.27 -0.47 -16.86
CA SER A 751 8.22 -0.96 -18.25
C SER A 751 9.18 -2.14 -18.47
N PRO A 752 8.76 -3.19 -19.19
CA PRO A 752 9.61 -4.34 -19.56
C PRO A 752 10.92 -3.91 -20.26
N SER A 753 10.95 -2.71 -20.82
CA SER A 753 12.16 -2.11 -21.40
C SER A 753 13.33 -2.04 -20.41
N ASN A 754 13.06 -1.91 -19.11
CA ASN A 754 14.10 -1.95 -18.09
C ASN A 754 14.83 -3.30 -18.09
N THR A 755 14.10 -4.40 -18.08
CA THR A 755 14.65 -5.75 -18.14
C THR A 755 15.35 -6.02 -19.50
N ILE A 756 14.72 -5.63 -20.61
CA ILE A 756 15.26 -5.84 -21.96
C ILE A 756 16.59 -5.11 -22.16
N ARG A 757 16.78 -3.92 -21.59
CA ARG A 757 18.07 -3.20 -21.64
C ARG A 757 19.19 -3.98 -20.94
N VAL A 758 18.92 -4.58 -19.80
CA VAL A 758 19.90 -5.45 -19.11
C VAL A 758 20.19 -6.70 -19.93
N VAL A 759 19.15 -7.35 -20.47
CA VAL A 759 19.29 -8.51 -21.37
C VAL A 759 20.22 -8.18 -22.55
N ASN A 760 19.98 -7.05 -23.23
CA ASN A 760 20.83 -6.60 -24.34
C ASN A 760 22.30 -6.39 -23.91
N ALA A 761 22.53 -5.79 -22.74
CA ALA A 761 23.88 -5.57 -22.22
C ALA A 761 24.59 -6.88 -21.88
N LEU A 762 23.90 -7.82 -21.25
CA LEU A 762 24.43 -9.16 -20.92
C LEU A 762 24.80 -9.95 -22.18
N ILE A 763 23.94 -9.95 -23.21
CA ILE A 763 24.24 -10.59 -24.52
C ILE A 763 25.48 -9.97 -25.14
N ARG A 764 25.59 -8.64 -25.20
CA ARG A 764 26.77 -7.95 -25.73
C ARG A 764 28.03 -8.23 -24.94
N ALA A 765 27.91 -8.49 -23.65
CA ALA A 765 29.02 -8.85 -22.77
C ALA A 765 29.34 -10.38 -22.80
N ASN A 766 28.68 -11.16 -23.66
CA ASN A 766 28.81 -12.63 -23.77
C ASN A 766 28.50 -13.35 -22.43
N LYS A 767 27.54 -12.85 -21.66
CA LYS A 767 27.13 -13.46 -20.39
C LYS A 767 25.96 -14.43 -20.60
N ARG A 768 25.91 -15.49 -19.79
CA ARG A 768 24.79 -16.43 -19.72
C ARG A 768 23.88 -16.03 -18.58
N PHE A 769 22.57 -16.04 -18.82
CA PHE A 769 21.51 -15.70 -17.86
C PHE A 769 20.22 -16.35 -18.29
N GLU A 770 19.19 -16.35 -17.43
CA GLU A 770 17.84 -16.73 -17.82
C GLU A 770 16.90 -15.52 -17.79
N MET A 771 15.87 -15.57 -18.62
CA MET A 771 14.79 -14.58 -18.65
C MET A 771 13.45 -15.30 -18.65
N LEU A 772 12.57 -14.92 -17.71
CA LEU A 772 11.19 -15.35 -17.64
C LEU A 772 10.27 -14.17 -17.92
N VAL A 773 9.49 -14.26 -18.97
CA VAL A 773 8.38 -13.35 -19.24
C VAL A 773 7.10 -13.99 -18.75
N LEU A 774 6.29 -13.24 -17.98
CA LEU A 774 4.96 -13.65 -17.52
C LEU A 774 3.90 -12.95 -18.39
N PRO A 775 3.33 -13.64 -19.41
CA PRO A 775 2.48 -13.02 -20.41
C PRO A 775 1.14 -12.56 -19.82
N GLY A 776 0.69 -11.36 -20.23
CA GLY A 776 -0.57 -10.78 -19.72
C GLY A 776 -0.47 -10.25 -18.29
N GLN A 777 0.72 -10.28 -17.68
CA GLN A 777 0.90 -9.84 -16.29
C GLN A 777 1.43 -8.42 -16.19
N ARG A 778 0.90 -7.70 -15.19
CA ARG A 778 1.36 -6.38 -14.76
C ARG A 778 2.47 -6.52 -13.72
N HIS A 779 2.80 -5.42 -13.05
CA HIS A 779 3.90 -5.33 -12.08
C HIS A 779 3.85 -6.37 -10.96
N GLY A 780 2.67 -6.77 -10.48
CA GLY A 780 2.48 -7.71 -9.36
C GLY A 780 2.37 -9.19 -9.75
N PHE A 781 2.53 -9.56 -11.03
CA PHE A 781 2.45 -10.91 -11.59
C PHE A 781 1.10 -11.66 -11.42
N GLY A 782 0.08 -11.01 -10.80
CA GLY A 782 -1.30 -11.48 -10.72
C GLY A 782 -1.47 -12.97 -10.36
N ASP A 783 -2.18 -13.70 -11.20
CA ASP A 783 -2.46 -15.15 -11.05
C ASP A 783 -1.25 -16.04 -11.37
N MET A 784 -0.15 -15.49 -11.92
CA MET A 784 1.07 -16.26 -12.17
C MET A 784 2.06 -16.26 -11.00
N ASN A 785 1.71 -15.66 -9.84
CA ASN A 785 2.60 -15.63 -8.68
C ASN A 785 2.99 -17.02 -8.16
N GLU A 786 2.06 -17.99 -8.20
CA GLU A 786 2.35 -19.34 -7.74
C GLU A 786 3.30 -20.08 -8.71
N TYR A 787 3.08 -19.97 -10.02
CA TYR A 787 4.02 -20.46 -11.02
C TYR A 787 5.41 -19.83 -10.84
N PHE A 788 5.47 -18.52 -10.65
CA PHE A 788 6.73 -17.82 -10.43
C PHE A 788 7.46 -18.29 -9.17
N PHE A 789 6.73 -18.53 -8.07
CA PHE A 789 7.35 -19.07 -6.84
C PHE A 789 8.12 -20.36 -7.10
N TRP A 790 7.52 -21.32 -7.84
CA TRP A 790 8.18 -22.59 -8.13
C TRP A 790 9.35 -22.45 -9.11
N ARG A 791 9.27 -21.51 -10.04
CA ARG A 791 10.43 -21.18 -10.90
C ARG A 791 11.61 -20.63 -10.08
N MET A 792 11.32 -19.81 -9.09
CA MET A 792 12.34 -19.29 -8.15
C MET A 792 12.89 -20.40 -7.24
N ALA A 793 12.04 -21.29 -6.72
CA ALA A 793 12.44 -22.45 -5.94
C ALA A 793 13.37 -23.38 -6.74
N ASP A 794 13.01 -23.69 -7.98
CA ASP A 794 13.85 -24.47 -8.92
C ASP A 794 15.20 -23.82 -9.13
N TRP A 795 15.23 -22.50 -9.36
CA TRP A 795 16.45 -21.74 -9.61
C TRP A 795 17.44 -21.83 -8.45
N TYR A 796 16.98 -21.53 -7.24
CA TYR A 796 17.86 -21.61 -6.08
C TYR A 796 18.24 -23.02 -5.70
N SER A 797 17.35 -23.99 -5.89
CA SER A 797 17.67 -25.40 -5.63
C SER A 797 18.78 -25.89 -6.56
N GLU A 798 18.71 -25.55 -7.84
CA GLU A 798 19.73 -25.94 -8.83
C GLU A 798 21.09 -25.30 -8.52
N TRP A 799 21.11 -23.99 -8.24
CA TRP A 799 22.37 -23.24 -8.15
C TRP A 799 22.95 -23.11 -6.75
N LEU A 800 22.16 -23.34 -5.70
CA LEU A 800 22.64 -23.26 -4.32
C LEU A 800 22.61 -24.62 -3.59
N LEU A 801 21.72 -25.55 -3.98
CA LEU A 801 21.70 -26.90 -3.41
C LEU A 801 22.31 -27.95 -4.34
N GLY A 802 22.50 -27.62 -5.63
CA GLY A 802 23.09 -28.51 -6.65
C GLY A 802 22.12 -29.49 -7.27
N THR A 803 20.84 -29.44 -6.93
CA THR A 803 19.78 -30.28 -7.46
C THR A 803 18.42 -29.57 -7.38
N SER A 804 17.49 -29.92 -8.25
CA SER A 804 16.09 -29.44 -8.17
C SER A 804 15.14 -30.63 -8.26
N HIS A 805 14.05 -30.58 -7.49
CA HIS A 805 12.99 -31.60 -7.52
C HIS A 805 11.75 -31.10 -8.26
N ARG A 806 11.92 -30.69 -9.50
CA ARG A 806 10.85 -30.17 -10.38
C ARG A 806 9.68 -31.13 -10.55
N ASP A 807 9.94 -32.43 -10.40
CA ASP A 807 8.97 -33.53 -10.50
C ASP A 807 8.07 -33.69 -9.27
N GLN A 808 8.43 -33.06 -8.14
CA GLN A 808 7.65 -33.15 -6.89
C GLN A 808 6.43 -32.23 -6.87
N VAL A 809 6.35 -31.22 -7.75
CA VAL A 809 5.24 -30.29 -7.85
C VAL A 809 4.72 -30.24 -9.28
N ASP A 810 3.47 -30.61 -9.48
CA ASP A 810 2.80 -30.47 -10.76
C ASP A 810 2.28 -29.04 -10.95
N ILE A 811 3.09 -28.21 -11.61
CA ILE A 811 2.74 -26.82 -11.88
C ILE A 811 1.50 -26.65 -12.78
N ARG A 812 1.01 -27.72 -13.44
CA ARG A 812 -0.23 -27.68 -14.22
C ARG A 812 -1.47 -27.56 -13.33
N GLU A 813 -1.40 -28.02 -12.10
CA GLU A 813 -2.48 -27.92 -11.12
C GLU A 813 -2.58 -26.52 -10.51
N LEU A 814 -1.50 -25.72 -10.55
CA LEU A 814 -1.44 -24.40 -9.91
C LEU A 814 -2.35 -23.34 -10.56
N ASN A 815 -2.70 -23.53 -11.84
CA ASN A 815 -3.55 -22.61 -12.59
C ASN A 815 -5.03 -23.02 -12.60
N ASN A 816 -5.38 -24.14 -11.98
CA ASN A 816 -6.75 -24.66 -11.93
C ASN A 816 -7.47 -24.34 -10.61
N ASP A 817 -6.84 -23.58 -9.74
CA ASP A 817 -7.37 -23.25 -8.41
C ASP A 817 -8.00 -21.84 -8.31
#